data_b2888a952b45690826fa0054d42d279a
#
_entry.id   b2888a952b45690826fa0054d42d279a
#
_cell.length_a   1.000
_cell.length_b   1.000
_cell.length_c   1.000
_cell.angle_alpha   90.00
_cell.angle_beta   90.00
_cell.angle_gamma   90.00
#
_symmetry.space_group_name_H-M   'P 1'
#
loop_
_entity.id
_entity.type
_entity.pdbx_description
1 polymer ?
#
loop_
_entity_poly.entity_id
_entity_poly.type
_entity_poly.pdbx_seq_one_letter_code
_entity_poly.pdbx_strand_id
1 'polypeptide(L)'
;MTALDDKINECFPGLVVRKDLVKAVKGNAIVPSYVLEFLLGQYCATNDESSIQSGIETVKEILRKHYVHRNEAGLIRSNIREKGRWKVIDKVSVDLNTDKDAYEATFANLGIKKVIIDSDTVKAHPKLLVSGVWCIADVEYEHSEDKSVEPWILGGIKPIQLSKFDYEAFLGARAGFTTDEWIDLLFQTVGFDPEMFGRRSKLLQLMRLVPFVERNYNLIELGPKGTGKSHIFSEFSPHGILISGGEVTVPKLFVNNSSGKIGLVGYWDVVAFDEFSGRQKRVDKALVDIMKNYMANKSFSRGVETLGAEASMVFVGNTKHNVPYMLKHTDLFEELPEKYYDSAFIDRLHTYVPGWEIDVIRGEMFASGYGFVVDYLAEILRHMRNDDYSNRYQALFTLSADISTRDRDGVNKTFSGMMKLLFPADNATEGEVEEILHLAVEGRKRVKDQLLRIDSTYPETDFSFMAQDGRKVVVKTLEETEYPQYYHKRAAAHDGSTPESAGDVKGASTSNVVQYAGEAETDVVGPREGHKVFSENQKGVTFADIFWPWLKGATNIVLTDPYIRMFHQLRNLMEFIEMIAQHKAPEDEMTVHLVTCADEAYPEKQQTNLIAIEAAAGAAGIKFSWEFDGTNRIHARHLVTDRGWKISLDRGLDIFQKFEMNDAFSLANRLQTYRQVKAFEITYLRSV
;
A
#
# COMPACT_ATOMS: atom_id res chain seq x y z
N MET A 1 11.25 9.87 -27.15
CA MET A 1 10.31 10.95 -26.86
C MET A 1 9.12 10.76 -27.76
N THR A 2 7.93 10.85 -27.22
CA THR A 2 6.67 10.71 -27.95
C THR A 2 6.19 12.10 -28.43
N ALA A 3 5.26 12.15 -29.39
CA ALA A 3 4.61 13.40 -29.78
C ALA A 3 3.90 14.10 -28.59
N LEU A 4 3.43 13.32 -27.64
CA LEU A 4 2.86 13.83 -26.38
C LEU A 4 3.92 14.54 -25.54
N ASP A 5 5.14 14.00 -25.44
CA ASP A 5 6.24 14.61 -24.67
C ASP A 5 6.63 15.99 -25.23
N ASP A 6 6.69 16.11 -26.56
CA ASP A 6 6.99 17.39 -27.21
C ASP A 6 5.89 18.43 -26.91
N LYS A 7 4.62 18.03 -27.02
CA LYS A 7 3.46 18.86 -26.70
C LYS A 7 3.45 19.31 -25.23
N ILE A 8 3.75 18.38 -24.29
CA ILE A 8 3.83 18.67 -22.86
C ILE A 8 4.88 19.75 -22.59
N ASN A 9 6.08 19.61 -23.19
CA ASN A 9 7.17 20.55 -22.98
C ASN A 9 6.91 21.92 -23.61
N GLU A 10 6.18 21.98 -24.73
CA GLU A 10 5.75 23.23 -25.35
C GLU A 10 4.68 23.95 -24.52
N CYS A 11 3.69 23.23 -24.00
CA CYS A 11 2.58 23.82 -23.24
C CYS A 11 2.97 24.21 -21.79
N PHE A 12 3.96 23.54 -21.20
CA PHE A 12 4.37 23.76 -19.82
C PHE A 12 5.89 23.95 -19.66
N PRO A 13 6.49 24.97 -20.33
CA PRO A 13 7.94 25.17 -20.32
C PRO A 13 8.45 25.43 -18.91
N GLY A 14 9.43 24.64 -18.48
CA GLY A 14 10.04 24.74 -17.15
C GLY A 14 9.18 24.23 -15.98
N LEU A 15 7.97 23.72 -16.24
CA LEU A 15 7.04 23.16 -15.24
C LEU A 15 6.94 21.63 -15.32
N VAL A 16 7.64 21.03 -16.25
CA VAL A 16 7.69 19.60 -16.51
C VAL A 16 9.13 19.07 -16.44
N VAL A 17 9.27 17.80 -16.15
CA VAL A 17 10.55 17.11 -16.00
C VAL A 17 10.46 15.68 -16.51
N ARG A 18 11.55 15.19 -17.12
CA ARG A 18 11.66 13.78 -17.48
C ARG A 18 11.74 12.90 -16.24
N LYS A 19 10.83 11.95 -16.12
CA LYS A 19 10.68 11.12 -14.90
C LYS A 19 11.79 10.08 -14.72
N ASP A 20 12.45 9.64 -15.79
CA ASP A 20 13.62 8.74 -15.73
C ASP A 20 14.83 9.40 -15.04
N LEU A 21 14.98 10.73 -15.15
CA LEU A 21 16.10 11.46 -14.57
C LEU A 21 16.11 11.45 -13.05
N VAL A 22 14.93 11.39 -12.42
CA VAL A 22 14.81 11.33 -10.95
C VAL A 22 15.53 10.11 -10.38
N LYS A 23 15.40 8.96 -11.03
CA LYS A 23 16.11 7.73 -10.63
C LYS A 23 17.62 7.87 -10.78
N ALA A 24 18.08 8.55 -11.84
CA ALA A 24 19.49 8.74 -12.11
C ALA A 24 20.21 9.61 -11.05
N VAL A 25 19.46 10.50 -10.36
CA VAL A 25 20.01 11.43 -9.35
C VAL A 25 19.76 10.99 -7.92
N LYS A 26 18.73 10.17 -7.64
CA LYS A 26 18.30 9.83 -6.26
C LYS A 26 19.43 9.22 -5.43
N GLY A 27 20.24 8.34 -5.98
CA GLY A 27 21.36 7.71 -5.26
C GLY A 27 20.96 7.26 -3.85
N ASN A 28 21.81 7.54 -2.85
CA ASN A 28 21.57 7.25 -1.43
C ASN A 28 20.92 8.41 -0.65
N ALA A 29 20.53 9.50 -1.31
CA ALA A 29 19.92 10.64 -0.64
C ALA A 29 18.45 10.33 -0.26
N ILE A 30 18.12 10.48 1.01
CA ILE A 30 16.74 10.34 1.53
C ILE A 30 16.05 11.71 1.35
N VAL A 31 15.83 12.07 0.10
CA VAL A 31 15.18 13.32 -0.32
C VAL A 31 13.87 12.95 -1.00
N PRO A 32 12.76 13.62 -0.70
CA PRO A 32 11.51 13.41 -1.44
C PRO A 32 11.66 13.66 -2.93
N SER A 33 10.94 12.90 -3.75
CA SER A 33 11.06 12.99 -5.21
C SER A 33 10.77 14.40 -5.75
N TYR A 34 9.83 15.13 -5.17
CA TYR A 34 9.50 16.49 -5.58
C TYR A 34 10.69 17.49 -5.44
N VAL A 35 11.55 17.27 -4.44
CA VAL A 35 12.79 18.10 -4.27
C VAL A 35 13.77 17.82 -5.39
N LEU A 36 13.94 16.55 -5.78
CA LEU A 36 14.80 16.15 -6.89
C LEU A 36 14.28 16.69 -8.22
N GLU A 37 12.97 16.56 -8.45
CA GLU A 37 12.32 17.07 -9.65
C GLU A 37 12.44 18.58 -9.81
N PHE A 38 12.31 19.33 -8.72
CA PHE A 38 12.52 20.77 -8.72
C PHE A 38 13.96 21.14 -9.16
N LEU A 39 14.96 20.44 -8.62
CA LEU A 39 16.36 20.67 -9.01
C LEU A 39 16.59 20.28 -10.47
N LEU A 40 16.08 19.12 -10.89
CA LEU A 40 16.17 18.67 -12.28
C LEU A 40 15.47 19.63 -13.25
N GLY A 41 14.30 20.14 -12.89
CA GLY A 41 13.59 21.15 -13.67
C GLY A 41 14.40 22.46 -13.86
N GLN A 42 15.27 22.80 -12.92
CA GLN A 42 16.15 23.97 -13.04
C GLN A 42 17.40 23.73 -13.91
N TYR A 43 17.97 22.52 -13.91
CA TYR A 43 19.24 22.22 -14.55
C TYR A 43 19.14 21.35 -15.79
N CYS A 44 18.02 20.68 -16.00
CA CYS A 44 17.79 19.73 -17.10
C CYS A 44 16.56 20.10 -17.96
N ALA A 45 16.12 21.38 -17.95
CA ALA A 45 14.96 21.84 -18.73
C ALA A 45 15.37 22.11 -20.20
N THR A 46 15.87 21.09 -20.89
CA THR A 46 16.31 21.15 -22.30
C THR A 46 16.13 19.78 -22.95
N ASN A 47 16.01 19.74 -24.28
CA ASN A 47 15.94 18.48 -25.04
C ASN A 47 17.34 18.03 -25.55
N ASP A 48 18.41 18.81 -25.29
CA ASP A 48 19.77 18.42 -25.65
C ASP A 48 20.35 17.46 -24.59
N GLU A 49 20.62 16.21 -25.01
CA GLU A 49 21.09 15.16 -24.14
C GLU A 49 22.43 15.48 -23.46
N SER A 50 23.32 16.23 -24.11
CA SER A 50 24.59 16.62 -23.52
C SER A 50 24.41 17.64 -22.39
N SER A 51 23.49 18.56 -22.55
CA SER A 51 23.11 19.54 -21.52
C SER A 51 22.37 18.87 -20.37
N ILE A 52 21.50 17.87 -20.64
CA ILE A 52 20.82 17.05 -19.61
C ILE A 52 21.85 16.29 -18.77
N GLN A 53 22.83 15.64 -19.41
CA GLN A 53 23.87 14.90 -18.69
C GLN A 53 24.71 15.85 -17.79
N SER A 54 25.09 17.02 -18.29
CA SER A 54 25.78 18.04 -17.49
C SER A 54 24.90 18.53 -16.30
N GLY A 55 23.60 18.71 -16.56
CA GLY A 55 22.61 19.04 -15.50
C GLY A 55 22.50 17.99 -14.42
N ILE A 56 22.44 16.73 -14.81
CA ILE A 56 22.42 15.58 -13.86
C ILE A 56 23.67 15.59 -12.98
N GLU A 57 24.85 15.78 -13.56
CA GLU A 57 26.10 15.84 -12.80
C GLU A 57 26.10 17.02 -11.82
N THR A 58 25.61 18.18 -12.27
CA THR A 58 25.45 19.37 -11.42
C THR A 58 24.52 19.10 -10.23
N VAL A 59 23.35 18.48 -10.46
CA VAL A 59 22.41 18.15 -9.38
C VAL A 59 23.01 17.13 -8.43
N LYS A 60 23.69 16.09 -8.93
CA LYS A 60 24.42 15.13 -8.08
C LYS A 60 25.48 15.82 -7.22
N GLU A 61 26.22 16.76 -7.79
CA GLU A 61 27.23 17.51 -7.05
C GLU A 61 26.62 18.41 -5.97
N ILE A 62 25.51 19.10 -6.29
CA ILE A 62 24.74 19.91 -5.32
C ILE A 62 24.28 19.05 -4.15
N LEU A 63 23.69 17.89 -4.44
CA LEU A 63 23.25 16.96 -3.39
C LEU A 63 24.44 16.44 -2.59
N ARG A 64 25.51 16.00 -3.22
CA ARG A 64 26.70 15.50 -2.54
C ARG A 64 27.36 16.53 -1.62
N LYS A 65 27.37 17.79 -2.02
CA LYS A 65 28.03 18.88 -1.26
C LYS A 65 27.17 19.45 -0.15
N HIS A 66 25.85 19.48 -0.36
CA HIS A 66 24.98 20.30 0.48
C HIS A 66 23.88 19.50 1.20
N TYR A 67 23.52 18.28 0.73
CA TYR A 67 22.53 17.48 1.42
C TYR A 67 23.07 16.97 2.77
N VAL A 68 22.27 17.17 3.82
CA VAL A 68 22.62 16.76 5.17
C VAL A 68 22.11 15.35 5.45
N HIS A 69 23.02 14.38 5.53
CA HIS A 69 22.71 13.08 6.10
C HIS A 69 22.72 13.16 7.62
N ARG A 70 21.70 12.58 8.28
CA ARG A 70 21.58 12.63 9.75
C ARG A 70 22.78 12.04 10.49
N ASN A 71 23.37 11.00 9.96
CA ASN A 71 24.59 10.39 10.51
C ASN A 71 25.84 11.25 10.37
N GLU A 72 25.85 12.20 9.44
CA GLU A 72 26.96 13.15 9.19
C GLU A 72 26.73 14.54 9.80
N ALA A 73 25.58 14.75 10.46
CA ALA A 73 25.19 16.04 11.03
C ALA A 73 26.24 16.62 11.98
N GLY A 74 26.94 15.76 12.76
CA GLY A 74 28.02 16.17 13.64
C GLY A 74 29.21 16.74 12.89
N LEU A 75 29.62 16.10 11.79
CA LEU A 75 30.72 16.54 10.94
C LEU A 75 30.38 17.87 10.25
N ILE A 76 29.15 17.98 9.71
CA ILE A 76 28.72 19.20 9.05
C ILE A 76 28.65 20.37 10.03
N ARG A 77 28.15 20.18 11.24
CA ARG A 77 28.18 21.20 12.30
C ARG A 77 29.59 21.64 12.65
N SER A 78 30.56 20.72 12.72
CA SER A 78 31.98 21.04 12.91
C SER A 78 32.54 21.89 11.76
N ASN A 79 32.23 21.49 10.52
CA ASN A 79 32.64 22.24 9.34
C ASN A 79 32.06 23.68 9.29
N ILE A 80 30.81 23.84 9.71
CA ILE A 80 30.18 25.18 9.78
C ILE A 80 30.91 26.05 10.82
N ARG A 81 31.19 25.47 12.00
CA ARG A 81 31.93 26.16 13.05
C ARG A 81 33.33 26.58 12.61
N GLU A 82 34.06 25.73 11.89
CA GLU A 82 35.43 26.02 11.45
C GLU A 82 35.48 27.06 10.30
N LYS A 83 34.51 27.00 9.38
CA LYS A 83 34.46 27.84 8.18
C LYS A 83 33.63 29.10 8.37
N GLY A 84 32.92 29.23 9.48
CA GLY A 84 32.01 30.33 9.77
C GLY A 84 30.68 30.29 9.00
N ARG A 85 30.64 29.70 7.80
CA ARG A 85 29.45 29.63 6.95
C ARG A 85 29.47 28.40 6.06
N TRP A 86 28.27 27.77 5.86
CA TRP A 86 28.11 26.60 4.99
C TRP A 86 26.69 26.51 4.43
N LYS A 87 26.57 26.12 3.16
CA LYS A 87 25.28 25.83 2.54
C LYS A 87 24.83 24.41 2.83
N VAL A 88 23.57 24.25 3.27
CA VAL A 88 22.95 22.95 3.56
C VAL A 88 21.62 22.79 2.83
N ILE A 89 21.32 21.58 2.42
CA ILE A 89 19.98 21.18 1.95
C ILE A 89 19.35 20.40 3.09
N ASP A 90 18.32 20.99 3.70
CA ASP A 90 17.60 20.37 4.82
C ASP A 90 16.14 20.87 4.84
N LYS A 91 15.30 20.18 5.62
CA LYS A 91 13.94 20.63 5.93
C LYS A 91 14.01 21.58 7.10
N VAL A 92 13.60 22.83 6.90
CA VAL A 92 13.60 23.89 7.90
C VAL A 92 12.16 24.20 8.31
N SER A 93 11.89 24.22 9.61
CA SER A 93 10.64 24.70 10.19
C SER A 93 10.94 25.87 11.14
N VAL A 94 9.98 26.77 11.31
CA VAL A 94 10.11 27.97 12.15
C VAL A 94 8.99 28.01 13.17
N ASP A 95 9.33 28.33 14.40
CA ASP A 95 8.40 28.62 15.48
C ASP A 95 8.61 30.08 15.96
N LEU A 96 7.53 30.75 16.33
CA LEU A 96 7.62 32.05 17.00
C LEU A 96 7.87 31.84 18.51
N ASN A 97 9.01 32.29 19.01
CA ASN A 97 9.28 32.32 20.43
C ASN A 97 8.69 33.60 21.02
N THR A 98 7.56 33.48 21.72
CA THR A 98 6.82 34.60 22.29
C THR A 98 7.56 35.28 23.44
N ASP A 99 8.43 34.55 24.16
CA ASP A 99 9.19 35.10 25.29
C ASP A 99 10.31 36.02 24.82
N LYS A 100 10.87 35.74 23.64
CA LYS A 100 11.96 36.50 23.01
C LYS A 100 11.51 37.43 21.89
N ASP A 101 10.23 37.37 21.53
CA ASP A 101 9.65 38.02 20.33
C ASP A 101 10.51 37.83 19.09
N ALA A 102 10.92 36.57 18.86
CA ALA A 102 11.84 36.19 17.77
C ALA A 102 11.41 34.89 17.09
N TYR A 103 11.67 34.80 15.80
CA TYR A 103 11.50 33.56 15.05
C TYR A 103 12.72 32.66 15.21
N GLU A 104 12.48 31.42 15.57
CA GLU A 104 13.52 30.40 15.76
C GLU A 104 13.33 29.25 14.78
N ALA A 105 14.32 28.98 13.92
CA ALA A 105 14.31 27.90 12.95
C ALA A 105 14.89 26.60 13.54
N THR A 106 14.33 25.47 13.09
CA THR A 106 14.78 24.12 13.41
C THR A 106 15.11 23.39 12.12
N PHE A 107 16.30 22.80 12.04
CA PHE A 107 16.77 21.98 10.92
C PHE A 107 16.59 20.50 11.26
N ALA A 108 15.84 19.77 10.40
CA ALA A 108 15.40 18.41 10.70
C ALA A 108 16.54 17.37 10.66
N ASN A 109 17.44 17.44 9.68
CA ASN A 109 18.54 16.49 9.51
C ASN A 109 19.81 16.98 10.20
N LEU A 110 20.14 18.26 10.10
CA LEU A 110 21.30 18.87 10.76
C LEU A 110 21.16 18.83 12.29
N GLY A 111 19.93 18.78 12.80
CA GLY A 111 19.63 18.61 14.22
C GLY A 111 19.96 19.85 15.06
N ILE A 112 20.05 21.02 14.45
CA ILE A 112 20.17 22.32 15.16
C ILE A 112 18.79 22.94 15.34
N LYS A 113 18.62 23.62 16.48
CA LYS A 113 17.36 24.28 16.86
C LYS A 113 17.66 25.71 17.29
N LYS A 114 16.62 26.52 17.36
CA LYS A 114 16.71 27.93 17.81
C LYS A 114 17.64 28.76 16.94
N VAL A 115 17.75 28.45 15.67
CA VAL A 115 18.51 29.25 14.70
C VAL A 115 17.75 30.55 14.48
N ILE A 116 18.39 31.69 14.68
CA ILE A 116 17.75 32.99 14.51
C ILE A 116 17.44 33.22 13.03
N ILE A 117 16.23 33.62 12.73
CA ILE A 117 15.75 33.96 11.40
C ILE A 117 15.01 35.30 11.42
N ASP A 118 15.20 36.12 10.41
CA ASP A 118 14.55 37.41 10.30
C ASP A 118 13.05 37.30 9.95
N SER A 119 12.27 38.29 10.38
CA SER A 119 10.80 38.28 10.20
C SER A 119 10.40 38.45 8.73
N ASP A 120 11.22 39.07 7.89
CA ASP A 120 10.89 39.32 6.49
C ASP A 120 11.05 38.05 5.66
N THR A 121 12.05 37.22 5.98
CA THR A 121 12.18 35.87 5.42
C THR A 121 10.97 35.00 5.79
N VAL A 122 10.50 35.05 7.04
CA VAL A 122 9.32 34.29 7.47
C VAL A 122 8.05 34.78 6.77
N LYS A 123 7.87 36.10 6.64
CA LYS A 123 6.76 36.69 5.88
C LYS A 123 6.77 36.31 4.39
N ALA A 124 7.97 36.27 3.79
CA ALA A 124 8.14 35.85 2.40
C ALA A 124 7.82 34.35 2.20
N HIS A 125 7.99 33.54 3.23
CA HIS A 125 7.81 32.09 3.19
C HIS A 125 6.93 31.55 4.35
N PRO A 126 5.61 31.85 4.39
CA PRO A 126 4.73 31.48 5.51
C PRO A 126 4.66 29.97 5.78
N LYS A 127 4.96 29.14 4.79
CA LYS A 127 5.01 27.66 4.94
C LYS A 127 6.05 27.21 5.96
N LEU A 128 7.06 28.00 6.25
CA LEU A 128 8.05 27.74 7.30
C LEU A 128 7.39 27.57 8.69
N LEU A 129 6.34 28.36 8.96
CA LEU A 129 5.61 28.34 10.22
C LEU A 129 4.64 27.15 10.37
N VAL A 130 4.29 26.50 9.26
CA VAL A 130 3.22 25.49 9.23
C VAL A 130 3.78 24.08 9.23
N SER A 131 4.52 23.71 8.18
CA SER A 131 4.94 22.33 7.96
C SER A 131 6.45 22.17 7.79
N GLY A 132 7.18 23.28 7.74
CA GLY A 132 8.56 23.35 7.32
C GLY A 132 8.71 23.17 5.81
N VAL A 133 9.82 23.63 5.28
CA VAL A 133 10.12 23.68 3.84
C VAL A 133 11.49 23.06 3.57
N TRP A 134 11.59 22.24 2.54
CA TRP A 134 12.90 21.85 2.03
C TRP A 134 13.56 23.04 1.35
N CYS A 135 14.77 23.34 1.72
CA CYS A 135 15.47 24.53 1.22
C CYS A 135 16.98 24.34 1.16
N ILE A 136 17.61 25.16 0.33
CA ILE A 136 19.03 25.45 0.42
C ILE A 136 19.17 26.61 1.40
N ALA A 137 19.79 26.36 2.53
CA ALA A 137 19.98 27.34 3.59
C ALA A 137 21.47 27.66 3.77
N ASP A 138 21.78 28.93 3.93
CA ASP A 138 23.09 29.37 4.38
C ASP A 138 23.08 29.43 5.89
N VAL A 139 23.84 28.54 6.55
CA VAL A 139 23.97 28.51 7.99
C VAL A 139 25.31 29.11 8.38
N GLU A 140 25.26 30.08 9.28
CA GLU A 140 26.42 30.77 9.81
C GLU A 140 26.62 30.42 11.29
N TYR A 141 27.87 30.47 11.74
CA TYR A 141 28.23 30.24 13.13
C TYR A 141 28.97 31.44 13.68
N GLU A 142 28.38 32.08 14.67
CA GLU A 142 29.00 33.19 15.42
C GLU A 142 29.23 32.72 16.87
N HIS A 143 30.49 32.68 17.28
CA HIS A 143 30.82 32.30 18.64
C HIS A 143 30.48 33.45 19.57
N SER A 144 29.66 33.18 20.62
CA SER A 144 29.39 34.10 21.70
C SER A 144 29.95 33.57 23.01
N GLU A 145 30.56 34.41 23.83
CA GLU A 145 30.94 34.09 25.21
C GLU A 145 29.72 33.96 26.14
N ASP A 146 28.61 34.59 25.75
CA ASP A 146 27.34 34.50 26.43
C ASP A 146 26.61 33.20 26.01
N LYS A 147 26.54 32.25 26.94
CA LYS A 147 25.87 30.95 26.72
C LYS A 147 24.36 31.05 26.51
N SER A 148 23.74 32.21 26.76
CA SER A 148 22.32 32.45 26.48
C SER A 148 22.04 32.76 25.01
N VAL A 149 23.07 33.12 24.25
CA VAL A 149 23.00 33.43 22.80
C VAL A 149 23.27 32.18 21.99
N GLU A 150 22.31 31.79 21.15
CA GLU A 150 22.49 30.67 20.25
C GLU A 150 23.49 31.06 19.13
N PRO A 151 24.53 30.25 18.89
CA PRO A 151 25.61 30.60 17.95
C PRO A 151 25.26 30.40 16.47
N TRP A 152 24.05 29.90 16.19
CA TRP A 152 23.61 29.55 14.83
C TRP A 152 22.73 30.65 14.26
N ILE A 153 23.08 31.16 13.08
CA ILE A 153 22.35 32.21 12.38
C ILE A 153 22.00 31.72 10.96
N LEU A 154 20.80 32.01 10.51
CA LEU A 154 20.38 31.76 9.13
C LEU A 154 20.72 32.99 8.28
N GLY A 155 21.80 32.88 7.49
CA GLY A 155 22.25 33.96 6.61
C GLY A 155 21.43 34.11 5.32
N GLY A 156 20.64 33.07 4.97
CA GLY A 156 19.74 33.11 3.83
C GLY A 156 19.08 31.77 3.58
N ILE A 157 17.90 31.78 2.97
CA ILE A 157 17.13 30.59 2.62
C ILE A 157 16.61 30.69 1.18
N LYS A 158 16.78 29.60 0.42
CA LYS A 158 16.15 29.42 -0.89
C LYS A 158 15.28 28.18 -0.82
N PRO A 159 13.95 28.33 -0.77
CA PRO A 159 13.05 27.18 -0.82
C PRO A 159 13.26 26.35 -2.07
N ILE A 160 13.22 25.02 -1.88
CA ILE A 160 13.19 24.04 -2.97
C ILE A 160 11.72 23.66 -3.16
N GLN A 161 10.90 24.65 -3.40
CA GLN A 161 9.47 24.55 -3.65
C GLN A 161 9.03 25.73 -4.51
N LEU A 162 8.03 25.53 -5.37
CA LEU A 162 7.43 26.60 -6.13
C LEU A 162 6.69 27.56 -5.18
N SER A 163 7.02 28.83 -5.31
CA SER A 163 6.41 29.90 -4.50
C SER A 163 5.18 30.53 -5.16
N LYS A 164 5.10 30.46 -6.48
CA LYS A 164 4.03 31.04 -7.28
C LYS A 164 3.72 30.15 -8.48
N PHE A 165 2.46 30.06 -8.84
CA PHE A 165 1.95 29.40 -10.04
C PHE A 165 0.86 30.27 -10.65
N ASP A 166 0.66 30.13 -11.96
CA ASP A 166 -0.41 30.80 -12.71
C ASP A 166 -1.51 29.77 -13.00
N TYR A 167 -2.64 29.89 -12.30
CA TYR A 167 -3.77 28.97 -12.43
C TYR A 167 -4.51 29.15 -13.77
N GLU A 168 -4.65 30.38 -14.23
CA GLU A 168 -5.30 30.67 -15.52
C GLU A 168 -4.48 30.13 -16.68
N ALA A 169 -3.15 30.27 -16.64
CA ALA A 169 -2.26 29.66 -17.62
C ALA A 169 -2.36 28.13 -17.61
N PHE A 170 -2.51 27.50 -16.45
CA PHE A 170 -2.75 26.06 -16.33
C PHE A 170 -4.06 25.65 -17.01
N LEU A 171 -5.15 26.35 -16.76
CA LEU A 171 -6.46 26.09 -17.40
C LEU A 171 -6.39 26.27 -18.92
N GLY A 172 -5.75 27.35 -19.37
CA GLY A 172 -5.55 27.60 -20.79
C GLY A 172 -4.74 26.53 -21.50
N ALA A 173 -3.65 26.06 -20.87
CA ALA A 173 -2.81 24.99 -21.41
C ALA A 173 -3.58 23.65 -21.44
N ARG A 174 -4.40 23.33 -20.41
CA ARG A 174 -5.25 22.12 -20.38
C ARG A 174 -6.15 22.02 -21.61
N ALA A 175 -6.69 23.12 -22.09
CA ALA A 175 -7.58 23.16 -23.25
C ALA A 175 -6.88 22.65 -24.54
N GLY A 176 -5.57 22.66 -24.59
CA GLY A 176 -4.80 22.13 -25.72
C GLY A 176 -4.71 20.60 -25.77
N PHE A 177 -5.07 19.89 -24.72
CA PHE A 177 -4.97 18.43 -24.61
C PHE A 177 -6.33 17.75 -24.76
N THR A 178 -6.34 16.60 -25.45
CA THR A 178 -7.49 15.68 -25.35
C THR A 178 -7.56 15.10 -23.94
N THR A 179 -8.69 14.49 -23.59
CA THR A 179 -8.86 13.87 -22.27
C THR A 179 -7.88 12.73 -22.04
N ASP A 180 -7.63 11.90 -23.07
CA ASP A 180 -6.67 10.80 -22.97
C ASP A 180 -5.25 11.29 -22.81
N GLU A 181 -4.82 12.28 -23.60
CA GLU A 181 -3.48 12.90 -23.46
C GLU A 181 -3.31 13.52 -22.07
N TRP A 182 -4.37 14.11 -21.51
CA TRP A 182 -4.33 14.71 -20.17
C TRP A 182 -4.25 13.66 -19.07
N ILE A 183 -5.02 12.57 -19.18
CA ILE A 183 -4.90 11.41 -18.29
C ILE A 183 -3.49 10.86 -18.34
N ASP A 184 -2.90 10.73 -19.52
CA ASP A 184 -1.55 10.21 -19.71
C ASP A 184 -0.49 11.12 -19.10
N LEU A 185 -0.62 12.45 -19.27
CA LEU A 185 0.25 13.43 -18.61
C LEU A 185 0.18 13.33 -17.07
N LEU A 186 -1.01 13.27 -16.49
CA LEU A 186 -1.18 13.08 -15.05
C LEU A 186 -0.59 11.76 -14.59
N PHE A 187 -0.76 10.70 -15.39
CA PHE A 187 -0.26 9.38 -15.10
C PHE A 187 1.28 9.29 -15.17
N GLN A 188 1.89 9.93 -16.18
CA GLN A 188 3.35 10.13 -16.24
C GLN A 188 3.85 10.97 -15.05
N THR A 189 3.08 11.97 -14.62
CA THR A 189 3.44 12.79 -13.44
C THR A 189 3.52 11.95 -12.17
N VAL A 190 2.63 10.98 -11.99
CA VAL A 190 2.68 10.02 -10.88
C VAL A 190 3.88 9.06 -11.00
N GLY A 191 4.48 8.95 -12.20
CA GLY A 191 5.69 8.18 -12.46
C GLY A 191 5.48 6.87 -13.23
N PHE A 192 4.30 6.66 -13.82
CA PHE A 192 3.97 5.46 -14.60
C PHE A 192 3.90 5.70 -16.09
N ASP A 193 4.29 4.70 -16.87
CA ASP A 193 4.19 4.70 -18.32
C ASP A 193 2.73 4.43 -18.75
N PRO A 194 2.04 5.40 -19.39
CA PRO A 194 0.64 5.25 -19.75
C PRO A 194 0.35 4.12 -20.74
N GLU A 195 1.32 3.72 -21.57
CA GLU A 195 1.13 2.66 -22.55
C GLU A 195 0.97 1.27 -21.92
N MET A 196 1.44 1.12 -20.68
CA MET A 196 1.39 -0.14 -19.95
C MET A 196 0.08 -0.40 -19.21
N PHE A 197 -0.86 0.56 -19.21
CA PHE A 197 -2.07 0.49 -18.39
C PHE A 197 -3.32 0.83 -19.19
N GLY A 198 -4.39 0.05 -18.95
CA GLY A 198 -5.72 0.36 -19.50
C GLY A 198 -6.35 1.59 -18.82
N ARG A 199 -7.33 2.21 -19.52
CA ARG A 199 -8.04 3.41 -19.05
C ARG A 199 -8.59 3.28 -17.62
N ARG A 200 -9.25 2.16 -17.28
CA ARG A 200 -9.79 1.93 -15.92
C ARG A 200 -8.68 1.91 -14.86
N SER A 201 -7.56 1.22 -15.13
CA SER A 201 -6.43 1.20 -14.21
C SER A 201 -5.83 2.58 -14.00
N LYS A 202 -5.71 3.40 -15.06
CA LYS A 202 -5.27 4.81 -14.96
C LYS A 202 -6.21 5.63 -14.08
N LEU A 203 -7.54 5.54 -14.29
CA LEU A 203 -8.52 6.27 -13.50
C LEU A 203 -8.51 5.86 -12.02
N LEU A 204 -8.44 4.56 -11.71
CA LEU A 204 -8.32 4.06 -10.33
C LEU A 204 -7.05 4.57 -9.63
N GLN A 205 -5.94 4.65 -10.35
CA GLN A 205 -4.70 5.20 -9.80
C GLN A 205 -4.78 6.71 -9.61
N LEU A 206 -5.45 7.45 -10.51
CA LEU A 206 -5.68 8.89 -10.36
C LEU A 206 -6.67 9.21 -9.23
N MET A 207 -7.58 8.29 -8.86
CA MET A 207 -8.41 8.47 -7.66
C MET A 207 -7.60 8.65 -6.37
N ARG A 208 -6.38 8.13 -6.31
CA ARG A 208 -5.45 8.36 -5.19
C ARG A 208 -5.05 9.82 -5.03
N LEU A 209 -5.25 10.66 -6.07
CA LEU A 209 -4.98 12.09 -6.02
C LEU A 209 -6.17 12.90 -5.49
N VAL A 210 -7.37 12.34 -5.47
CA VAL A 210 -8.58 13.03 -4.99
C VAL A 210 -8.42 13.62 -3.57
N PRO A 211 -7.79 12.95 -2.60
CA PRO A 211 -7.55 13.53 -1.28
C PRO A 211 -6.76 14.85 -1.31
N PHE A 212 -5.92 15.08 -2.32
CA PHE A 212 -5.12 16.31 -2.45
C PHE A 212 -5.92 17.47 -3.06
N VAL A 213 -7.04 17.18 -3.76
CA VAL A 213 -7.86 18.17 -4.45
C VAL A 213 -9.22 18.38 -3.77
N GLU A 214 -9.60 17.52 -2.82
CA GLU A 214 -10.82 17.63 -2.02
C GLU A 214 -10.52 17.81 -0.53
N ARG A 215 -11.37 18.58 0.17
CA ARG A 215 -11.29 18.77 1.62
C ARG A 215 -12.07 17.69 2.35
N ASN A 216 -11.52 17.21 3.48
CA ASN A 216 -12.19 16.23 4.33
C ASN A 216 -12.68 15.01 3.54
N TYR A 217 -11.86 14.50 2.66
CA TYR A 217 -12.15 13.33 1.85
C TYR A 217 -11.55 12.08 2.49
N ASN A 218 -12.40 11.06 2.70
CA ASN A 218 -11.99 9.83 3.40
C ASN A 218 -11.93 8.68 2.39
N LEU A 219 -10.73 8.25 2.05
CA LEU A 219 -10.45 7.19 1.09
C LEU A 219 -9.88 5.96 1.79
N ILE A 220 -10.34 4.78 1.41
CA ILE A 220 -9.67 3.53 1.76
C ILE A 220 -9.23 2.78 0.52
N GLU A 221 -8.04 2.19 0.57
CA GLU A 221 -7.52 1.29 -0.44
C GLU A 221 -6.89 0.07 0.22
N LEU A 222 -7.52 -1.09 0.06
CA LEU A 222 -6.96 -2.38 0.46
C LEU A 222 -6.68 -3.21 -0.79
N GLY A 223 -5.61 -4.00 -0.77
CA GLY A 223 -5.25 -4.82 -1.92
C GLY A 223 -3.84 -5.41 -1.81
N PRO A 224 -3.36 -6.11 -2.84
CA PRO A 224 -2.06 -6.80 -2.81
C PRO A 224 -0.89 -5.82 -2.59
N LYS A 225 0.25 -6.36 -2.17
CA LYS A 225 1.49 -5.60 -2.01
C LYS A 225 2.07 -5.20 -3.37
N GLY A 226 2.83 -4.09 -3.40
CA GLY A 226 3.58 -3.70 -4.59
C GLY A 226 2.80 -2.89 -5.63
N THR A 227 1.62 -2.36 -5.31
CA THR A 227 0.79 -1.54 -6.22
C THR A 227 1.02 -0.02 -6.07
N GLY A 228 2.07 0.41 -5.35
CA GLY A 228 2.46 1.82 -5.22
C GLY A 228 1.61 2.66 -4.27
N LYS A 229 0.72 2.06 -3.46
CA LYS A 229 -0.18 2.76 -2.52
C LYS A 229 0.54 3.80 -1.66
N SER A 230 1.55 3.37 -0.93
CA SER A 230 2.28 4.23 0.03
C SER A 230 3.13 5.29 -0.66
N HIS A 231 3.64 5.00 -1.87
CA HIS A 231 4.53 5.90 -2.61
C HIS A 231 3.87 7.25 -2.93
N ILE A 232 2.62 7.23 -3.41
CA ILE A 232 1.89 8.46 -3.77
C ILE A 232 1.74 9.37 -2.55
N PHE A 233 1.39 8.82 -1.39
CA PHE A 233 1.14 9.63 -0.19
C PHE A 233 2.42 10.06 0.54
N SER A 234 3.57 9.45 0.25
CA SER A 234 4.87 9.86 0.82
C SER A 234 5.68 10.81 -0.06
N GLU A 235 5.57 10.68 -1.39
CA GLU A 235 6.51 11.29 -2.33
C GLU A 235 5.87 12.31 -3.28
N PHE A 236 4.53 12.22 -3.50
CA PHE A 236 3.85 13.01 -4.51
C PHE A 236 3.64 14.47 -4.12
N SER A 237 3.45 14.80 -2.86
CA SER A 237 3.07 16.17 -2.48
C SER A 237 3.73 16.64 -1.19
N PRO A 238 4.23 17.89 -1.13
CA PRO A 238 4.70 18.50 0.11
C PRO A 238 3.56 18.79 1.09
N HIS A 239 2.29 18.61 0.69
CA HIS A 239 1.09 18.87 1.51
C HIS A 239 0.49 17.58 2.10
N GLY A 240 1.08 16.42 1.85
CA GLY A 240 0.70 15.13 2.42
C GLY A 240 1.69 14.63 3.46
N ILE A 241 1.20 13.84 4.40
CA ILE A 241 2.02 13.08 5.34
C ILE A 241 1.58 11.63 5.38
N LEU A 242 2.54 10.71 5.29
CA LEU A 242 2.32 9.28 5.47
C LEU A 242 2.75 8.86 6.87
N ILE A 243 1.85 8.24 7.61
CA ILE A 243 2.10 7.67 8.93
C ILE A 243 2.32 6.17 8.73
N SER A 244 3.57 5.72 8.83
CA SER A 244 3.92 4.30 8.74
C SER A 244 3.68 3.59 10.07
N GLY A 245 3.28 2.29 9.98
CA GLY A 245 3.07 1.44 11.15
C GLY A 245 1.70 1.57 11.82
N GLY A 246 0.84 2.48 11.35
CA GLY A 246 -0.56 2.58 11.78
C GLY A 246 -0.80 3.09 13.20
N GLU A 247 0.25 3.37 13.98
CA GLU A 247 0.11 3.86 15.36
C GLU A 247 0.34 5.37 15.43
N VAL A 248 -0.71 6.09 15.76
CA VAL A 248 -0.66 7.52 16.05
C VAL A 248 -1.45 7.80 17.33
N THR A 249 -0.95 8.72 18.14
CA THR A 249 -1.67 9.12 19.35
C THR A 249 -2.64 10.28 19.07
N VAL A 250 -3.70 10.39 19.88
CA VAL A 250 -4.66 11.49 19.78
C VAL A 250 -3.97 12.88 19.83
N PRO A 251 -3.00 13.16 20.74
CA PRO A 251 -2.28 14.43 20.73
C PRO A 251 -1.50 14.72 19.46
N LYS A 252 -0.93 13.70 18.83
CA LYS A 252 -0.16 13.87 17.59
C LYS A 252 -1.07 14.12 16.39
N LEU A 253 -2.22 13.46 16.34
CA LEU A 253 -3.13 13.57 15.19
C LEU A 253 -4.01 14.82 15.27
N PHE A 254 -4.59 15.13 16.44
CA PHE A 254 -5.61 16.16 16.63
C PHE A 254 -5.10 17.38 17.42
N VAL A 255 -5.02 17.28 18.72
CA VAL A 255 -4.54 18.38 19.58
C VAL A 255 -3.86 17.85 20.83
N ASN A 256 -2.79 18.51 21.22
CA ASN A 256 -2.10 18.27 22.49
C ASN A 256 -2.66 19.22 23.55
N ASN A 257 -3.45 18.70 24.50
CA ASN A 257 -4.11 19.51 25.54
C ASN A 257 -3.14 20.25 26.48
N SER A 258 -1.92 19.72 26.68
CA SER A 258 -0.93 20.35 27.57
C SER A 258 -0.25 21.57 26.96
N SER A 259 -0.11 21.59 25.62
CA SER A 259 0.55 22.67 24.88
C SER A 259 -0.40 23.50 24.00
N GLY A 260 -1.67 23.10 23.87
CA GLY A 260 -2.62 23.73 22.95
C GLY A 260 -2.27 23.55 21.44
N LYS A 261 -1.15 22.88 21.10
CA LYS A 261 -0.72 22.71 19.71
C LYS A 261 -1.67 21.79 18.97
N ILE A 262 -2.18 22.24 17.82
CA ILE A 262 -2.97 21.43 16.89
C ILE A 262 -2.06 20.35 16.29
N GLY A 263 -2.60 19.15 16.07
CA GLY A 263 -1.90 18.01 15.50
C GLY A 263 -1.89 18.01 13.96
N LEU A 264 -1.56 16.85 13.41
CA LEU A 264 -1.33 16.69 11.95
C LEU A 264 -2.50 17.16 11.10
N VAL A 265 -3.75 16.91 11.50
CA VAL A 265 -4.94 17.28 10.72
C VAL A 265 -5.12 18.81 10.56
N GLY A 266 -4.49 19.62 11.37
CA GLY A 266 -4.54 21.07 11.25
C GLY A 266 -3.46 21.68 10.34
N TYR A 267 -2.45 20.88 9.95
CA TYR A 267 -1.32 21.37 9.16
C TYR A 267 -1.21 20.76 7.78
N TRP A 268 -1.73 19.54 7.60
CA TRP A 268 -1.60 18.78 6.35
C TRP A 268 -2.93 18.75 5.59
N ASP A 269 -2.85 18.84 4.27
CA ASP A 269 -4.02 18.66 3.40
C ASP A 269 -4.44 17.19 3.34
N VAL A 270 -3.46 16.27 3.43
CA VAL A 270 -3.69 14.82 3.44
C VAL A 270 -2.92 14.16 4.56
N VAL A 271 -3.61 13.36 5.37
CA VAL A 271 -3.03 12.47 6.38
C VAL A 271 -3.32 11.04 5.96
N ALA A 272 -2.29 10.34 5.50
CA ALA A 272 -2.39 8.95 5.06
C ALA A 272 -1.84 8.01 6.14
N PHE A 273 -2.57 6.93 6.40
CA PHE A 273 -2.18 5.86 7.32
C PHE A 273 -1.75 4.65 6.50
N ASP A 274 -0.46 4.32 6.55
CA ASP A 274 0.10 3.14 5.90
C ASP A 274 0.03 1.93 6.81
N GLU A 275 0.06 0.76 6.18
CA GLU A 275 -0.12 -0.51 6.89
C GLU A 275 -1.39 -0.54 7.76
N PHE A 276 -2.45 0.12 7.30
CA PHE A 276 -3.75 0.18 7.98
C PHE A 276 -4.49 -1.16 7.89
N SER A 277 -3.74 -2.25 8.06
CA SER A 277 -4.21 -3.62 8.05
C SER A 277 -3.58 -4.41 9.19
N GLY A 278 -4.31 -5.41 9.70
CA GLY A 278 -3.89 -6.28 10.79
C GLY A 278 -4.82 -6.23 11.99
N ARG A 279 -5.73 -7.23 12.09
CA ARG A 279 -6.75 -7.36 13.15
C ARG A 279 -6.19 -7.24 14.57
N GLN A 280 -4.95 -7.68 14.80
CA GLN A 280 -4.33 -7.71 16.13
C GLN A 280 -3.62 -6.40 16.53
N LYS A 281 -3.62 -5.37 15.67
CA LYS A 281 -3.02 -4.08 16.03
C LYS A 281 -3.78 -3.44 17.19
N ARG A 282 -3.04 -3.00 18.19
CA ARG A 282 -3.61 -2.26 19.33
C ARG A 282 -3.92 -0.84 18.90
N VAL A 283 -5.18 -0.46 18.98
CA VAL A 283 -5.67 0.87 18.63
C VAL A 283 -6.36 1.46 19.86
N ASP A 284 -6.13 2.75 20.11
CA ASP A 284 -6.82 3.49 21.16
C ASP A 284 -8.28 3.74 20.73
N LYS A 285 -9.26 3.30 21.54
CA LYS A 285 -10.68 3.53 21.26
C LYS A 285 -11.02 5.02 21.19
N ALA A 286 -10.41 5.84 22.05
CA ALA A 286 -10.63 7.29 22.05
C ALA A 286 -10.16 7.93 20.73
N LEU A 287 -9.09 7.42 20.14
CA LEU A 287 -8.62 7.86 18.81
C LEU A 287 -9.67 7.59 17.74
N VAL A 288 -10.21 6.36 17.70
CA VAL A 288 -11.24 5.96 16.70
C VAL A 288 -12.50 6.82 16.85
N ASP A 289 -12.95 7.07 18.09
CA ASP A 289 -14.15 7.88 18.34
C ASP A 289 -13.96 9.34 17.91
N ILE A 290 -12.80 9.94 18.14
CA ILE A 290 -12.49 11.30 17.66
C ILE A 290 -12.37 11.33 16.14
N MET A 291 -11.73 10.30 15.54
CA MET A 291 -11.66 10.18 14.08
C MET A 291 -13.04 10.08 13.45
N LYS A 292 -13.96 9.27 14.00
CA LYS A 292 -15.35 9.19 13.53
C LYS A 292 -16.04 10.54 13.56
N ASN A 293 -15.86 11.30 14.65
CA ASN A 293 -16.42 12.65 14.75
C ASN A 293 -15.83 13.60 13.71
N TYR A 294 -14.52 13.59 13.54
CA TYR A 294 -13.84 14.43 12.56
C TYR A 294 -14.28 14.10 11.12
N MET A 295 -14.33 12.82 10.75
CA MET A 295 -14.76 12.37 9.43
C MET A 295 -16.21 12.77 9.10
N ALA A 296 -17.09 12.88 10.12
CA ALA A 296 -18.47 13.28 9.94
C ALA A 296 -18.67 14.80 9.94
N ASN A 297 -18.00 15.50 10.88
CA ASN A 297 -18.32 16.89 11.22
C ASN A 297 -17.26 17.90 10.75
N LYS A 298 -16.14 17.43 10.17
CA LYS A 298 -14.98 18.25 9.75
C LYS A 298 -14.38 19.04 10.94
N SER A 299 -14.69 18.62 12.15
CA SER A 299 -14.25 19.23 13.39
C SER A 299 -14.00 18.18 14.46
N PHE A 300 -13.17 18.51 15.42
CA PHE A 300 -12.91 17.68 16.57
C PHE A 300 -12.85 18.54 17.83
N SER A 301 -13.28 17.97 18.94
CA SER A 301 -13.12 18.63 20.24
C SER A 301 -12.29 17.75 21.16
N ARG A 302 -11.38 18.41 21.87
CA ARG A 302 -10.63 17.81 22.95
C ARG A 302 -10.39 18.87 24.01
N GLY A 303 -11.15 18.78 25.11
CA GLY A 303 -11.21 19.82 26.11
C GLY A 303 -12.40 20.77 25.87
N VAL A 304 -12.19 22.08 25.99
CA VAL A 304 -13.26 23.09 25.99
C VAL A 304 -13.62 23.58 24.57
N GLU A 305 -12.69 23.53 23.62
CA GLU A 305 -12.88 24.11 22.28
C GLU A 305 -13.11 23.06 21.22
N THR A 306 -13.97 23.38 20.24
CA THR A 306 -14.15 22.62 19.00
C THR A 306 -13.35 23.29 17.89
N LEU A 307 -12.42 22.55 17.29
CA LEU A 307 -11.54 23.01 16.24
C LEU A 307 -11.94 22.40 14.90
N GLY A 308 -12.02 23.23 13.86
CA GLY A 308 -12.21 22.79 12.49
C GLY A 308 -10.87 22.43 11.84
N ALA A 309 -10.90 21.47 10.91
CA ALA A 309 -9.76 21.15 10.06
C ALA A 309 -10.23 20.62 8.69
N GLU A 310 -9.34 20.68 7.70
CA GLU A 310 -9.67 20.38 6.31
C GLU A 310 -8.95 19.16 5.74
N ALA A 311 -8.12 18.49 6.56
CA ALA A 311 -7.33 17.37 6.12
C ALA A 311 -8.20 16.21 5.64
N SER A 312 -7.86 15.66 4.50
CA SER A 312 -8.40 14.40 3.99
C SER A 312 -7.69 13.23 4.68
N MET A 313 -8.44 12.17 5.00
CA MET A 313 -7.90 10.97 5.62
C MET A 313 -7.83 9.82 4.61
N VAL A 314 -6.67 9.19 4.52
CA VAL A 314 -6.43 8.07 3.62
C VAL A 314 -5.97 6.86 4.41
N PHE A 315 -6.57 5.71 4.13
CA PHE A 315 -6.27 4.46 4.80
C PHE A 315 -5.78 3.44 3.76
N VAL A 316 -4.50 3.08 3.79
CA VAL A 316 -3.93 2.11 2.86
C VAL A 316 -3.45 0.88 3.60
N GLY A 317 -3.77 -0.29 3.06
CA GLY A 317 -3.42 -1.55 3.67
C GLY A 317 -3.30 -2.70 2.68
N ASN A 318 -2.73 -3.81 3.15
CA ASN A 318 -2.58 -5.01 2.34
C ASN A 318 -3.61 -6.05 2.75
N THR A 319 -4.23 -6.70 1.74
CA THR A 319 -5.08 -7.88 1.96
C THR A 319 -4.20 -9.13 2.02
N LYS A 320 -4.61 -10.11 2.82
CA LYS A 320 -3.96 -11.42 2.90
C LYS A 320 -4.58 -12.41 1.92
N HIS A 321 -5.86 -12.24 1.64
CA HIS A 321 -6.62 -13.14 0.81
C HIS A 321 -7.03 -12.46 -0.50
N ASN A 322 -7.34 -13.27 -1.50
CA ASN A 322 -7.92 -12.79 -2.75
C ASN A 322 -9.42 -12.47 -2.58
N VAL A 323 -9.99 -11.72 -3.51
CA VAL A 323 -11.37 -11.26 -3.48
C VAL A 323 -12.39 -12.38 -3.33
N PRO A 324 -12.36 -13.48 -4.13
CA PRO A 324 -13.34 -14.55 -3.97
C PRO A 324 -13.30 -15.24 -2.60
N TYR A 325 -12.12 -15.35 -1.99
CA TYR A 325 -11.99 -15.87 -0.63
C TYR A 325 -12.65 -14.92 0.39
N MET A 326 -12.32 -13.62 0.32
CA MET A 326 -12.88 -12.60 1.21
C MET A 326 -14.41 -12.55 1.09
N LEU A 327 -14.94 -12.53 -0.13
CA LEU A 327 -16.40 -12.53 -0.36
C LEU A 327 -17.09 -13.81 0.10
N LYS A 328 -16.43 -14.95 0.05
CA LYS A 328 -16.99 -16.24 0.47
C LYS A 328 -17.02 -16.41 1.99
N HIS A 329 -15.98 -15.96 2.69
CA HIS A 329 -15.73 -16.31 4.10
C HIS A 329 -15.89 -15.13 5.06
N THR A 330 -15.63 -13.90 4.58
CA THR A 330 -15.62 -12.68 5.37
C THR A 330 -16.24 -11.50 4.59
N ASP A 331 -15.50 -10.44 4.42
CA ASP A 331 -15.84 -9.25 3.65
C ASP A 331 -14.56 -8.52 3.18
N LEU A 332 -14.71 -7.48 2.35
CA LEU A 332 -13.57 -6.75 1.81
C LEU A 332 -12.87 -5.83 2.83
N PHE A 333 -13.37 -5.73 4.05
CA PHE A 333 -12.76 -5.01 5.18
C PHE A 333 -12.10 -5.94 6.22
N GLU A 334 -12.00 -7.23 5.95
CA GLU A 334 -11.52 -8.23 6.92
C GLU A 334 -10.19 -7.91 7.59
N GLU A 335 -9.31 -7.17 6.90
CA GLU A 335 -7.98 -6.82 7.39
C GLU A 335 -7.94 -5.57 8.27
N LEU A 336 -9.04 -4.85 8.44
CA LEU A 336 -9.08 -3.70 9.35
C LEU A 336 -8.75 -4.12 10.79
N PRO A 337 -7.99 -3.32 11.54
CA PRO A 337 -7.84 -3.53 12.97
C PRO A 337 -9.20 -3.55 13.66
N GLU A 338 -9.37 -4.42 14.66
CA GLU A 338 -10.65 -4.69 15.33
C GLU A 338 -11.43 -3.44 15.72
N LYS A 339 -10.74 -2.39 16.20
CA LYS A 339 -11.38 -1.13 16.62
C LYS A 339 -11.87 -0.26 15.47
N TYR A 340 -11.29 -0.41 14.27
CA TYR A 340 -11.74 0.26 13.05
C TYR A 340 -12.75 -0.56 12.25
N TYR A 341 -12.90 -1.85 12.56
CA TYR A 341 -13.96 -2.70 12.03
C TYR A 341 -15.28 -2.39 12.75
N ASP A 342 -15.74 -1.17 12.54
CA ASP A 342 -16.88 -0.53 13.18
C ASP A 342 -17.76 0.06 12.09
N SER A 343 -19.05 -0.31 12.08
CA SER A 343 -19.98 0.11 11.02
C SER A 343 -20.06 1.64 10.90
N ALA A 344 -20.00 2.35 12.03
CA ALA A 344 -20.03 3.80 12.04
C ALA A 344 -18.73 4.43 11.49
N PHE A 345 -17.56 3.79 11.65
CA PHE A 345 -16.32 4.22 11.01
C PHE A 345 -16.35 3.98 9.50
N ILE A 346 -16.71 2.77 9.10
CA ILE A 346 -16.76 2.35 7.68
C ILE A 346 -17.74 3.22 6.89
N ASP A 347 -18.92 3.52 7.44
CA ASP A 347 -19.94 4.35 6.79
C ASP A 347 -19.48 5.80 6.51
N ARG A 348 -18.36 6.26 7.12
CA ARG A 348 -17.77 7.58 6.88
C ARG A 348 -16.70 7.60 5.78
N LEU A 349 -16.38 6.45 5.21
CA LEU A 349 -15.51 6.36 4.05
C LEU A 349 -16.29 6.80 2.79
N HIS A 350 -15.76 7.77 2.07
CA HIS A 350 -16.40 8.27 0.86
C HIS A 350 -16.24 7.31 -0.31
N THR A 351 -15.09 6.64 -0.41
CA THR A 351 -14.80 5.67 -1.47
C THR A 351 -13.91 4.53 -0.98
N TYR A 352 -14.07 3.39 -1.64
CA TYR A 352 -13.16 2.25 -1.53
C TYR A 352 -12.53 1.99 -2.90
N VAL A 353 -11.25 2.30 -3.03
CA VAL A 353 -10.45 1.99 -4.23
C VAL A 353 -10.06 0.52 -4.20
N PRO A 354 -10.45 -0.28 -5.20
CA PRO A 354 -10.14 -1.71 -5.24
C PRO A 354 -8.66 -1.94 -5.60
N GLY A 355 -7.80 -2.06 -4.58
CA GLY A 355 -6.36 -2.24 -4.80
C GLY A 355 -5.99 -3.54 -5.53
N TRP A 356 -6.89 -4.51 -5.62
CA TRP A 356 -6.74 -5.75 -6.39
C TRP A 356 -6.97 -5.58 -7.90
N GLU A 357 -7.58 -4.47 -8.33
CA GLU A 357 -7.67 -4.11 -9.75
C GLU A 357 -6.45 -3.33 -10.24
N ILE A 358 -5.56 -2.98 -9.34
CA ILE A 358 -4.36 -2.20 -9.64
C ILE A 358 -3.17 -3.16 -9.79
N ASP A 359 -2.48 -3.06 -10.91
CA ASP A 359 -1.35 -3.92 -11.25
C ASP A 359 -0.20 -3.80 -10.23
N VAL A 360 0.44 -4.94 -9.98
CA VAL A 360 1.69 -4.96 -9.23
C VAL A 360 2.79 -4.32 -10.09
N ILE A 361 3.42 -3.27 -9.56
CA ILE A 361 4.38 -2.45 -10.28
C ILE A 361 5.65 -3.23 -10.58
N ARG A 362 6.06 -3.21 -11.85
CA ARG A 362 7.30 -3.76 -12.36
C ARG A 362 8.19 -2.66 -12.96
N GLY A 363 9.45 -2.97 -13.15
CA GLY A 363 10.45 -2.00 -13.61
C GLY A 363 10.12 -1.30 -14.92
N GLU A 364 9.52 -2.05 -15.86
CA GLU A 364 9.09 -1.57 -17.17
C GLU A 364 7.88 -0.62 -17.14
N MET A 365 7.15 -0.58 -16.05
CA MET A 365 5.93 0.23 -15.90
C MET A 365 6.20 1.69 -15.49
N PHE A 366 7.46 2.06 -15.29
CA PHE A 366 7.79 3.43 -14.89
C PHE A 366 7.97 4.33 -16.11
N ALA A 367 7.43 5.55 -15.99
CA ALA A 367 7.55 6.59 -17.02
C ALA A 367 9.00 6.96 -17.31
N SER A 368 9.30 7.13 -18.60
CA SER A 368 10.51 7.74 -19.11
C SER A 368 10.27 9.11 -19.76
N GLY A 369 9.01 9.46 -19.99
CA GLY A 369 8.56 10.70 -20.60
C GLY A 369 8.48 11.88 -19.63
N TYR A 370 7.95 12.99 -20.13
CA TYR A 370 7.73 14.20 -19.35
C TYR A 370 6.47 14.12 -18.50
N GLY A 371 6.58 14.52 -17.25
CA GLY A 371 5.44 14.77 -16.35
C GLY A 371 5.64 16.10 -15.63
N PHE A 372 4.60 16.63 -15.02
CA PHE A 372 4.74 17.84 -14.21
C PHE A 372 5.81 17.67 -13.14
N VAL A 373 6.53 18.74 -12.83
CA VAL A 373 7.22 18.84 -11.54
C VAL A 373 6.14 18.67 -10.47
N VAL A 374 6.31 17.67 -9.62
CA VAL A 374 5.26 17.24 -8.68
C VAL A 374 4.84 18.37 -7.73
N ASP A 375 5.78 19.24 -7.32
CA ASP A 375 5.47 20.39 -6.50
C ASP A 375 4.55 21.40 -7.22
N TYR A 376 4.72 21.59 -8.53
CA TYR A 376 3.82 22.44 -9.33
C TYR A 376 2.40 21.89 -9.34
N LEU A 377 2.24 20.60 -9.65
CA LEU A 377 0.92 19.99 -9.63
C LEU A 377 0.31 20.00 -8.22
N ALA A 378 1.11 19.79 -7.19
CA ALA A 378 0.64 19.83 -5.81
C ALA A 378 0.06 21.19 -5.40
N GLU A 379 0.67 22.31 -5.86
CA GLU A 379 0.13 23.65 -5.61
C GLU A 379 -1.17 23.89 -6.38
N ILE A 380 -1.27 23.43 -7.63
CA ILE A 380 -2.50 23.48 -8.43
C ILE A 380 -3.62 22.70 -7.73
N LEU A 381 -3.37 21.45 -7.31
CA LEU A 381 -4.36 20.62 -6.61
C LEU A 381 -4.82 21.27 -5.29
N ARG A 382 -3.88 21.86 -4.56
CA ARG A 382 -4.19 22.59 -3.33
C ARG A 382 -5.07 23.82 -3.60
N HIS A 383 -4.82 24.56 -4.67
CA HIS A 383 -5.64 25.68 -5.08
C HIS A 383 -7.09 25.25 -5.37
N MET A 384 -7.25 24.15 -6.13
CA MET A 384 -8.55 23.59 -6.49
C MET A 384 -9.37 23.07 -5.29
N ARG A 385 -8.78 22.92 -4.11
CA ARG A 385 -9.54 22.56 -2.89
C ARG A 385 -10.56 23.62 -2.52
N ASN A 386 -10.44 24.84 -3.03
CA ASN A 386 -11.38 25.93 -2.80
C ASN A 386 -12.61 25.85 -3.73
N ASP A 387 -12.53 25.09 -4.82
CA ASP A 387 -13.58 24.95 -5.80
C ASP A 387 -14.57 23.85 -5.40
N ASP A 388 -15.81 23.93 -5.87
CA ASP A 388 -16.84 22.92 -5.66
C ASP A 388 -17.42 22.44 -7.00
N TYR A 389 -17.14 21.18 -7.35
CA TYR A 389 -17.64 20.54 -8.56
C TYR A 389 -18.68 19.43 -8.24
N SER A 390 -19.09 19.33 -6.98
CA SER A 390 -19.91 18.23 -6.46
C SER A 390 -21.28 18.06 -7.13
N ASN A 391 -21.83 19.14 -7.66
CA ASN A 391 -23.18 19.17 -8.25
C ASN A 391 -23.21 19.23 -9.78
N ARG A 392 -22.04 19.23 -10.46
CA ARG A 392 -21.97 19.46 -11.91
C ARG A 392 -22.67 18.37 -12.74
N TYR A 393 -22.72 17.13 -12.27
CA TYR A 393 -23.44 16.07 -12.94
C TYR A 393 -24.96 16.26 -12.93
N GLN A 394 -25.53 17.05 -12.00
CA GLN A 394 -26.98 17.18 -11.80
C GLN A 394 -27.69 17.82 -12.99
N ALA A 395 -26.97 18.56 -13.83
CA ALA A 395 -27.49 19.07 -15.09
C ALA A 395 -27.79 17.97 -16.13
N LEU A 396 -27.17 16.79 -16.00
CA LEU A 396 -27.23 15.70 -16.96
C LEU A 396 -27.81 14.41 -16.35
N PHE A 397 -27.60 14.17 -15.07
CA PHE A 397 -27.90 12.91 -14.38
C PHE A 397 -28.54 13.16 -13.01
N THR A 398 -29.47 12.27 -12.62
CA THR A 398 -30.10 12.30 -11.29
C THR A 398 -29.81 10.98 -10.57
N LEU A 399 -29.22 11.06 -9.38
CA LEU A 399 -28.99 9.88 -8.53
C LEU A 399 -30.32 9.31 -8.02
N SER A 400 -30.37 7.97 -7.83
CA SER A 400 -31.52 7.30 -7.23
C SER A 400 -31.95 7.95 -5.90
N ALA A 401 -33.24 7.99 -5.64
CA ALA A 401 -33.81 8.50 -4.39
C ALA A 401 -33.41 7.64 -3.17
N ASP A 402 -33.05 6.36 -3.37
CA ASP A 402 -32.66 5.44 -2.32
C ASP A 402 -31.25 5.75 -1.77
N ILE A 403 -30.45 6.53 -2.52
CA ILE A 403 -29.10 6.93 -2.09
C ILE A 403 -29.21 7.91 -0.92
N SER A 404 -28.74 7.47 0.26
CA SER A 404 -28.80 8.29 1.49
C SER A 404 -27.94 9.56 1.36
N THR A 405 -28.17 10.54 2.24
CA THR A 405 -27.39 11.79 2.26
C THR A 405 -25.89 11.53 2.38
N ARG A 406 -25.49 10.55 3.18
CA ARG A 406 -24.07 10.21 3.38
C ARG A 406 -23.49 9.49 2.16
N ASP A 407 -24.24 8.59 1.53
CA ASP A 407 -23.81 7.95 0.30
C ASP A 407 -23.65 8.99 -0.82
N ARG A 408 -24.59 9.96 -0.90
CA ARG A 408 -24.52 11.07 -1.84
C ARG A 408 -23.30 11.97 -1.59
N ASP A 409 -22.97 12.28 -0.34
CA ASP A 409 -21.75 13.04 -0.01
C ASP A 409 -20.49 12.33 -0.50
N GLY A 410 -20.40 11.00 -0.30
CA GLY A 410 -19.30 10.19 -0.81
C GLY A 410 -19.16 10.22 -2.33
N VAL A 411 -20.29 10.06 -3.04
CA VAL A 411 -20.37 10.16 -4.52
C VAL A 411 -19.96 11.56 -4.98
N ASN A 412 -20.57 12.59 -4.41
CA ASN A 412 -20.34 13.99 -4.78
C ASN A 412 -18.88 14.40 -4.63
N LYS A 413 -18.24 14.05 -3.52
CA LYS A 413 -16.82 14.37 -3.29
C LYS A 413 -15.89 13.61 -4.22
N THR A 414 -16.15 12.31 -4.45
CA THR A 414 -15.36 11.52 -5.39
C THR A 414 -15.50 12.07 -6.81
N PHE A 415 -16.72 12.36 -7.23
CA PHE A 415 -17.00 12.98 -8.52
C PHE A 415 -16.30 14.34 -8.65
N SER A 416 -16.49 15.24 -7.68
CA SER A 416 -15.87 16.56 -7.66
C SER A 416 -14.35 16.47 -7.80
N GLY A 417 -13.69 15.61 -7.02
CA GLY A 417 -12.25 15.46 -7.07
C GLY A 417 -11.74 14.95 -8.42
N MET A 418 -12.41 13.96 -9.01
CA MET A 418 -12.05 13.46 -10.34
C MET A 418 -12.31 14.48 -11.44
N MET A 419 -13.42 15.24 -11.36
CA MET A 419 -13.71 16.33 -12.30
C MET A 419 -12.67 17.44 -12.23
N LYS A 420 -12.26 17.87 -11.04
CA LYS A 420 -11.17 18.85 -10.87
C LYS A 420 -9.85 18.36 -11.47
N LEU A 421 -9.52 17.09 -11.30
CA LEU A 421 -8.29 16.51 -11.87
C LEU A 421 -8.33 16.47 -13.40
N LEU A 422 -9.44 16.01 -13.97
CA LEU A 422 -9.52 15.72 -15.41
C LEU A 422 -10.07 16.88 -16.24
N PHE A 423 -11.02 17.63 -15.69
CA PHE A 423 -11.76 18.70 -16.36
C PHE A 423 -11.78 20.01 -15.55
N PRO A 424 -10.60 20.56 -15.20
CA PRO A 424 -10.53 21.76 -14.38
C PRO A 424 -11.20 22.99 -15.02
N ALA A 425 -11.27 23.04 -16.36
CA ALA A 425 -11.92 24.12 -17.12
C ALA A 425 -13.41 23.85 -17.40
N ASP A 426 -14.03 22.83 -16.77
CA ASP A 426 -15.43 22.47 -16.92
C ASP A 426 -15.87 22.18 -18.37
N ASN A 427 -15.04 21.50 -19.12
CA ASN A 427 -15.22 21.21 -20.54
C ASN A 427 -15.48 19.73 -20.83
N ALA A 428 -16.00 18.96 -19.84
CA ALA A 428 -16.31 17.55 -20.00
C ALA A 428 -17.54 17.34 -20.88
N THR A 429 -17.49 16.31 -21.72
CA THR A 429 -18.64 15.82 -22.47
C THR A 429 -19.59 15.03 -21.57
N GLU A 430 -20.85 14.84 -21.98
CA GLU A 430 -21.83 14.05 -21.24
C GLU A 430 -21.32 12.62 -20.94
N GLY A 431 -20.67 11.95 -21.92
CA GLY A 431 -20.11 10.61 -21.74
C GLY A 431 -18.97 10.57 -20.73
N GLU A 432 -18.13 11.61 -20.68
CA GLU A 432 -17.05 11.73 -19.69
C GLU A 432 -17.60 11.99 -18.29
N VAL A 433 -18.63 12.83 -18.17
CA VAL A 433 -19.34 13.05 -16.91
C VAL A 433 -19.99 11.76 -16.42
N GLU A 434 -20.61 10.97 -17.32
CA GLU A 434 -21.20 9.66 -17.01
C GLU A 434 -20.14 8.68 -16.50
N GLU A 435 -18.97 8.58 -17.17
CA GLU A 435 -17.85 7.71 -16.77
C GLU A 435 -17.37 8.05 -15.35
N ILE A 436 -17.16 9.33 -15.06
CA ILE A 436 -16.69 9.76 -13.74
C ILE A 436 -17.76 9.57 -12.67
N LEU A 437 -19.03 9.85 -12.99
CA LEU A 437 -20.14 9.60 -12.07
C LEU A 437 -20.28 8.11 -11.76
N HIS A 438 -20.18 7.24 -12.78
CA HIS A 438 -20.20 5.80 -12.60
C HIS A 438 -19.08 5.34 -11.65
N LEU A 439 -17.85 5.80 -11.85
CA LEU A 439 -16.71 5.48 -11.01
C LEU A 439 -16.89 5.95 -9.55
N ALA A 440 -17.45 7.16 -9.37
CA ALA A 440 -17.73 7.72 -8.04
C ALA A 440 -18.82 6.92 -7.30
N VAL A 441 -19.90 6.55 -8.00
CA VAL A 441 -20.97 5.70 -7.46
C VAL A 441 -20.45 4.33 -7.11
N GLU A 442 -19.63 3.70 -7.97
CA GLU A 442 -19.03 2.39 -7.76
C GLU A 442 -18.16 2.35 -6.49
N GLY A 443 -17.31 3.35 -6.29
CA GLY A 443 -16.44 3.43 -5.11
C GLY A 443 -17.23 3.53 -3.80
N ARG A 444 -18.32 4.30 -3.77
CA ARG A 444 -19.19 4.39 -2.60
C ARG A 444 -20.09 3.17 -2.43
N LYS A 445 -20.61 2.61 -3.53
CA LYS A 445 -21.36 1.35 -3.51
C LYS A 445 -20.54 0.24 -2.85
N ARG A 446 -19.27 0.10 -3.19
CA ARG A 446 -18.38 -0.91 -2.60
C ARG A 446 -18.30 -0.77 -1.07
N VAL A 447 -18.23 0.45 -0.54
CA VAL A 447 -18.29 0.68 0.91
C VAL A 447 -19.64 0.23 1.47
N LYS A 448 -20.75 0.63 0.86
CA LYS A 448 -22.10 0.35 1.36
C LYS A 448 -22.45 -1.14 1.32
N ASP A 449 -22.13 -1.82 0.23
CA ASP A 449 -22.41 -3.25 0.08
C ASP A 449 -21.67 -4.09 1.12
N GLN A 450 -20.41 -3.75 1.44
CA GLN A 450 -19.68 -4.41 2.50
C GLN A 450 -20.20 -4.06 3.90
N LEU A 451 -20.68 -2.82 4.07
CA LEU A 451 -21.33 -2.41 5.32
C LEU A 451 -22.59 -3.23 5.60
N LEU A 452 -23.41 -3.51 4.57
CA LEU A 452 -24.59 -4.38 4.67
C LEU A 452 -24.24 -5.82 5.07
N ARG A 453 -23.05 -6.30 4.71
CA ARG A 453 -22.56 -7.62 5.16
C ARG A 453 -22.19 -7.62 6.64
N ILE A 454 -21.61 -6.53 7.14
CA ILE A 454 -21.11 -6.38 8.51
C ILE A 454 -22.25 -6.07 9.48
N ASP A 455 -23.20 -5.21 9.06
CA ASP A 455 -24.26 -4.70 9.92
C ASP A 455 -25.61 -4.75 9.18
N SER A 456 -26.46 -5.69 9.57
CA SER A 456 -27.75 -5.94 8.93
C SER A 456 -28.81 -4.85 9.19
N THR A 457 -28.50 -3.86 10.03
CA THR A 457 -29.43 -2.75 10.32
C THR A 457 -29.42 -1.68 9.23
N TYR A 458 -28.41 -1.68 8.35
CA TYR A 458 -28.38 -0.76 7.22
C TYR A 458 -29.35 -1.18 6.12
N PRO A 459 -30.05 -0.22 5.49
CA PRO A 459 -30.96 -0.52 4.36
C PRO A 459 -30.17 -0.86 3.09
N GLU A 460 -30.74 -1.76 2.29
CA GLU A 460 -30.31 -1.94 0.91
C GLU A 460 -30.49 -0.64 0.12
N THR A 461 -29.62 -0.36 -0.82
CA THR A 461 -29.58 0.91 -1.56
C THR A 461 -29.43 0.61 -3.04
N ASP A 462 -30.32 1.17 -3.88
CA ASP A 462 -30.21 1.13 -5.34
C ASP A 462 -29.18 2.17 -5.81
N PHE A 463 -27.94 1.72 -6.06
CA PHE A 463 -26.91 2.55 -6.64
C PHE A 463 -27.08 2.67 -8.15
N SER A 464 -27.96 3.54 -8.54
CA SER A 464 -28.24 3.88 -9.93
C SER A 464 -28.38 5.37 -10.13
N PHE A 465 -28.29 5.82 -11.37
CA PHE A 465 -28.61 7.18 -11.76
C PHE A 465 -29.39 7.17 -13.08
N MET A 466 -30.15 8.24 -13.33
CA MET A 466 -30.97 8.39 -14.51
C MET A 466 -30.44 9.53 -15.35
N ALA A 467 -30.27 9.31 -16.64
CA ALA A 467 -29.94 10.33 -17.62
C ALA A 467 -31.21 11.12 -17.98
N GLN A 468 -31.05 12.30 -18.58
CA GLN A 468 -32.20 13.16 -18.98
C GLN A 468 -33.15 12.51 -20.00
N ASP A 469 -32.63 11.58 -20.81
CA ASP A 469 -33.40 10.79 -21.78
C ASP A 469 -34.24 9.68 -21.13
N GLY A 470 -34.18 9.52 -19.81
CA GLY A 470 -34.88 8.49 -19.05
C GLY A 470 -34.15 7.15 -18.99
N ARG A 471 -32.95 7.04 -19.52
CA ARG A 471 -32.10 5.84 -19.42
C ARG A 471 -31.59 5.68 -17.98
N LYS A 472 -31.94 4.56 -17.33
CA LYS A 472 -31.44 4.18 -16.01
C LYS A 472 -30.11 3.44 -16.16
N VAL A 473 -29.08 3.93 -15.48
CA VAL A 473 -27.76 3.29 -15.38
C VAL A 473 -27.64 2.67 -13.99
N VAL A 474 -27.60 1.35 -13.93
CA VAL A 474 -27.37 0.61 -12.68
C VAL A 474 -25.89 0.33 -12.53
N VAL A 475 -25.30 0.79 -11.45
CA VAL A 475 -23.87 0.63 -11.20
C VAL A 475 -23.62 -0.68 -10.46
N LYS A 476 -22.69 -1.47 -10.99
CA LYS A 476 -22.19 -2.70 -10.38
C LYS A 476 -20.68 -2.61 -10.18
N THR A 477 -20.18 -3.16 -9.09
CA THR A 477 -18.75 -3.32 -8.90
C THR A 477 -18.25 -4.51 -9.74
N LEU A 478 -16.94 -4.54 -10.00
CA LEU A 478 -16.33 -5.67 -10.72
C LEU A 478 -16.54 -6.98 -9.95
N GLU A 479 -16.36 -6.93 -8.62
CA GLU A 479 -16.51 -8.07 -7.74
C GLU A 479 -17.94 -8.62 -7.70
N GLU A 480 -18.93 -7.73 -7.79
CA GLU A 480 -20.35 -8.12 -7.89
C GLU A 480 -20.62 -8.84 -9.20
N THR A 481 -19.99 -8.39 -10.28
CA THR A 481 -20.15 -9.00 -11.61
C THR A 481 -19.44 -10.34 -11.74
N GLU A 482 -18.22 -10.45 -11.19
CA GLU A 482 -17.42 -11.68 -11.29
C GLU A 482 -17.85 -12.75 -10.28
N TYR A 483 -18.31 -12.33 -9.08
CA TYR A 483 -18.64 -13.25 -7.98
C TYR A 483 -20.05 -13.03 -7.43
N PRO A 484 -21.12 -12.98 -8.26
CA PRO A 484 -22.46 -12.65 -7.81
C PRO A 484 -23.01 -13.60 -6.73
N GLN A 485 -22.58 -14.86 -6.74
CA GLN A 485 -23.00 -15.88 -5.77
C GLN A 485 -22.46 -15.64 -4.35
N TYR A 486 -21.40 -14.85 -4.19
CA TYR A 486 -20.78 -14.54 -2.90
C TYR A 486 -20.97 -13.10 -2.47
N TYR A 487 -21.13 -12.18 -3.41
CA TYR A 487 -21.09 -10.73 -3.16
C TYR A 487 -22.18 -10.27 -2.19
N HIS A 488 -23.42 -10.76 -2.33
CA HIS A 488 -24.56 -10.40 -1.48
C HIS A 488 -24.78 -11.33 -0.27
N LYS A 489 -23.91 -12.29 -0.03
CA LYS A 489 -24.01 -13.13 1.16
C LYS A 489 -23.70 -12.31 2.42
N ARG A 490 -24.66 -12.26 3.35
CA ARG A 490 -24.41 -11.71 4.70
C ARG A 490 -23.46 -12.63 5.44
N ALA A 491 -22.47 -12.09 6.15
CA ALA A 491 -21.66 -12.88 7.09
C ALA A 491 -22.60 -13.51 8.12
N ALA A 492 -22.46 -14.83 8.35
CA ALA A 492 -23.22 -15.49 9.39
C ALA A 492 -22.89 -14.82 10.73
N ALA A 493 -23.89 -14.36 11.44
CA ALA A 493 -23.73 -13.76 12.75
C ALA A 493 -22.93 -14.73 13.65
N HIS A 494 -21.90 -14.22 14.29
CA HIS A 494 -21.23 -14.90 15.40
C HIS A 494 -22.20 -14.90 16.60
N ASP A 495 -23.20 -15.76 16.54
CA ASP A 495 -24.06 -16.01 17.68
C ASP A 495 -23.64 -17.35 18.28
N GLY A 496 -23.09 -17.28 19.49
CA GLY A 496 -22.79 -18.43 20.32
C GLY A 496 -24.07 -18.95 20.95
N SER A 497 -24.87 -19.67 20.17
CA SER A 497 -25.95 -20.51 20.72
C SER A 497 -26.13 -21.75 19.85
N THR A 498 -25.92 -22.87 20.46
CA THR A 498 -26.28 -24.22 20.00
C THR A 498 -27.72 -24.29 19.55
N PRO A 499 -28.08 -24.90 18.42
CA PRO A 499 -29.46 -25.17 18.09
C PRO A 499 -29.95 -26.47 18.77
N GLU A 500 -30.91 -26.33 19.65
CA GLU A 500 -31.81 -27.41 20.02
C GLU A 500 -32.82 -27.66 18.89
N SER A 501 -33.10 -28.96 18.73
CA SER A 501 -34.05 -29.57 17.80
C SER A 501 -35.48 -29.07 17.97
N ALA A 502 -36.22 -28.87 16.88
CA ALA A 502 -37.60 -29.36 16.75
C ALA A 502 -38.25 -29.07 15.37
N GLY A 503 -38.77 -30.10 14.76
CA GLY A 503 -40.18 -30.12 14.29
C GLY A 503 -40.47 -29.86 12.81
N ASP A 504 -40.79 -30.96 12.16
CA ASP A 504 -41.52 -31.09 10.90
C ASP A 504 -42.65 -30.08 10.64
N VAL A 505 -42.74 -29.52 9.40
CA VAL A 505 -43.99 -29.42 8.67
C VAL A 505 -43.75 -29.50 7.14
N LYS A 506 -44.53 -30.38 6.51
CA LYS A 506 -44.59 -30.75 5.10
C LYS A 506 -45.21 -29.65 4.21
N GLY A 507 -44.82 -29.61 2.95
CA GLY A 507 -45.68 -29.11 1.86
C GLY A 507 -44.93 -28.75 0.60
N ALA A 508 -44.75 -29.69 -0.29
CA ALA A 508 -44.91 -29.79 -1.77
C ALA A 508 -44.67 -28.51 -2.62
N SER A 509 -44.01 -28.47 -3.72
CA SER A 509 -43.68 -29.39 -4.79
C SER A 509 -42.89 -28.75 -5.91
N THR A 510 -42.10 -29.55 -6.56
CA THR A 510 -41.69 -29.69 -7.96
C THR A 510 -40.56 -28.81 -8.51
N SER A 511 -39.49 -29.44 -8.65
CA SER A 511 -38.69 -29.95 -9.80
C SER A 511 -37.73 -28.95 -10.44
N ASN A 512 -36.45 -29.13 -10.29
CA ASN A 512 -35.59 -29.93 -11.16
C ASN A 512 -34.23 -30.18 -10.50
N VAL A 513 -33.98 -31.43 -10.23
CA VAL A 513 -32.75 -32.01 -9.72
C VAL A 513 -31.81 -32.25 -10.90
N VAL A 514 -30.59 -31.76 -10.83
CA VAL A 514 -29.45 -32.46 -11.44
C VAL A 514 -28.56 -32.91 -10.29
N GLN A 515 -28.71 -34.21 -10.01
CA GLN A 515 -27.86 -34.99 -9.12
C GLN A 515 -26.44 -35.06 -9.69
N TYR A 516 -25.45 -34.81 -8.85
CA TYR A 516 -24.21 -35.56 -8.89
C TYR A 516 -23.98 -36.20 -7.52
N ALA A 517 -24.53 -37.39 -7.38
CA ALA A 517 -24.06 -38.37 -6.43
C ALA A 517 -22.79 -38.98 -7.03
N GLY A 518 -21.67 -38.83 -6.36
CA GLY A 518 -20.45 -39.55 -6.66
C GLY A 518 -20.36 -40.75 -5.73
N GLU A 519 -20.70 -41.90 -6.24
CA GLU A 519 -20.36 -43.19 -5.64
C GLU A 519 -18.86 -43.41 -5.66
N ALA A 520 -18.36 -44.04 -4.62
CA ALA A 520 -16.99 -44.49 -4.53
C ALA A 520 -16.74 -45.58 -5.59
N GLU A 521 -16.06 -45.23 -6.66
CA GLU A 521 -15.38 -46.16 -7.51
C GLU A 521 -13.88 -46.06 -7.35
N THR A 522 -13.30 -47.14 -6.93
CA THR A 522 -11.87 -47.40 -6.88
C THR A 522 -11.33 -47.52 -8.32
N ASP A 523 -11.08 -46.39 -8.94
CA ASP A 523 -10.24 -46.32 -10.13
C ASP A 523 -8.85 -45.85 -9.74
N VAL A 524 -7.85 -46.66 -10.06
CA VAL A 524 -6.42 -46.37 -9.94
C VAL A 524 -6.06 -45.28 -10.95
N VAL A 525 -6.41 -44.05 -10.62
CA VAL A 525 -5.99 -42.88 -11.38
C VAL A 525 -4.59 -42.48 -10.86
N GLY A 526 -3.58 -42.69 -11.68
CA GLY A 526 -2.21 -42.29 -11.36
C GLY A 526 -2.08 -40.79 -11.08
N PRO A 527 -0.95 -40.32 -10.55
CA PRO A 527 -0.72 -38.92 -10.19
C PRO A 527 -0.89 -38.03 -11.43
N ARG A 528 -1.60 -36.90 -11.27
CA ARG A 528 -1.88 -35.92 -12.35
C ARG A 528 -1.24 -34.58 -12.02
N GLU A 529 -0.96 -33.82 -13.08
CA GLU A 529 -0.61 -32.41 -12.94
C GLU A 529 -1.77 -31.63 -12.33
N GLY A 530 -1.48 -30.63 -11.55
CA GLY A 530 -2.51 -29.81 -10.92
C GLY A 530 -1.97 -28.82 -9.91
N HIS A 531 -2.85 -27.97 -9.45
CA HIS A 531 -2.60 -26.98 -8.44
C HIS A 531 -3.60 -27.16 -7.30
N LYS A 532 -3.12 -27.16 -6.06
CA LYS A 532 -3.96 -27.27 -4.86
C LYS A 532 -3.65 -26.11 -3.92
N VAL A 533 -4.69 -25.53 -3.37
CA VAL A 533 -4.62 -24.45 -2.37
C VAL A 533 -5.16 -24.98 -1.06
N PHE A 534 -4.42 -24.76 0.03
CA PHE A 534 -4.80 -25.17 1.38
C PHE A 534 -5.02 -23.92 2.23
N SER A 535 -6.19 -23.90 2.91
CA SER A 535 -6.57 -22.76 3.75
C SER A 535 -5.89 -22.81 5.11
N GLU A 536 -5.65 -21.65 5.71
CA GLU A 536 -5.13 -21.54 7.07
C GLU A 536 -6.08 -22.21 8.08
N ASN A 537 -5.53 -22.86 9.09
CA ASN A 537 -6.26 -23.63 10.11
C ASN A 537 -6.95 -24.91 9.60
N GLN A 538 -6.78 -25.29 8.35
CA GLN A 538 -7.29 -26.55 7.83
C GLN A 538 -6.63 -27.71 8.58
N LYS A 539 -7.41 -28.76 8.93
CA LYS A 539 -6.93 -30.01 9.50
C LYS A 539 -7.09 -31.16 8.50
N GLY A 540 -6.49 -32.30 8.78
CA GLY A 540 -6.58 -33.47 7.93
C GLY A 540 -5.59 -33.46 6.75
N VAL A 541 -4.60 -32.57 6.75
CA VAL A 541 -3.54 -32.51 5.73
C VAL A 541 -2.30 -33.22 6.26
N THR A 542 -1.78 -34.18 5.48
CA THR A 542 -0.55 -34.90 5.83
C THR A 542 0.46 -34.85 4.68
N PHE A 543 1.73 -35.06 4.99
CA PHE A 543 2.75 -35.20 3.97
C PHE A 543 2.48 -36.41 3.04
N ALA A 544 1.85 -37.43 3.56
CA ALA A 544 1.45 -38.59 2.74
C ALA A 544 0.44 -38.20 1.67
N ASP A 545 -0.57 -37.40 1.98
CA ASP A 545 -1.62 -37.00 1.03
C ASP A 545 -1.10 -36.05 -0.05
N ILE A 546 -0.12 -35.20 0.28
CA ILE A 546 0.35 -34.16 -0.63
C ILE A 546 1.61 -34.54 -1.40
N PHE A 547 2.37 -35.56 -0.98
CA PHE A 547 3.60 -35.95 -1.64
C PHE A 547 3.59 -37.40 -2.15
N TRP A 548 3.11 -38.37 -1.35
CA TRP A 548 3.32 -39.78 -1.65
C TRP A 548 2.80 -40.25 -3.01
N PRO A 549 1.62 -39.80 -3.51
CA PRO A 549 1.13 -40.20 -4.82
C PRO A 549 2.13 -39.91 -5.96
N TRP A 550 2.88 -38.84 -5.84
CA TRP A 550 3.88 -38.41 -6.86
C TRP A 550 5.29 -38.93 -6.59
N LEU A 551 5.56 -39.44 -5.38
CA LEU A 551 6.83 -40.04 -4.99
C LEU A 551 6.86 -41.54 -5.19
N LYS A 552 5.69 -42.17 -5.30
CA LYS A 552 5.57 -43.62 -5.42
C LYS A 552 6.36 -44.15 -6.60
N GLY A 553 7.31 -45.05 -6.36
CA GLY A 553 8.21 -45.66 -7.33
C GLY A 553 9.37 -44.75 -7.79
N ALA A 554 9.58 -43.57 -7.20
CA ALA A 554 10.80 -42.82 -7.38
C ALA A 554 11.95 -43.44 -6.59
N THR A 555 13.14 -43.43 -7.16
CA THR A 555 14.37 -43.91 -6.49
C THR A 555 15.26 -42.73 -6.09
N ASN A 556 15.10 -41.57 -6.72
CA ASN A 556 15.86 -40.37 -6.43
C ASN A 556 14.95 -39.15 -6.28
N ILE A 557 15.08 -38.45 -5.16
CA ILE A 557 14.32 -37.26 -4.81
C ILE A 557 15.30 -36.15 -4.47
N VAL A 558 15.19 -35.03 -5.17
CA VAL A 558 15.93 -33.79 -4.85
C VAL A 558 14.99 -32.77 -4.27
N LEU A 559 15.20 -32.41 -3.02
CA LEU A 559 14.46 -31.38 -2.28
C LEU A 559 15.28 -30.08 -2.23
N THR A 560 14.81 -29.04 -2.85
CA THR A 560 15.41 -27.69 -2.76
C THR A 560 14.55 -26.83 -1.84
N ASP A 561 15.07 -26.46 -0.69
CA ASP A 561 14.43 -25.55 0.27
C ASP A 561 15.49 -24.76 1.05
N PRO A 562 15.74 -23.48 0.71
CA PRO A 562 16.78 -22.67 1.32
C PRO A 562 16.52 -22.31 2.79
N TYR A 563 15.34 -22.63 3.32
CA TYR A 563 14.91 -22.23 4.65
C TYR A 563 14.90 -23.38 5.68
N ILE A 564 15.43 -24.55 5.37
CA ILE A 564 15.59 -25.64 6.36
C ILE A 564 16.79 -25.34 7.26
N ARG A 565 16.63 -24.42 8.20
CA ARG A 565 17.69 -23.91 9.10
C ARG A 565 17.36 -24.15 10.57
N MET A 566 16.13 -23.82 10.99
CA MET A 566 15.71 -23.89 12.38
C MET A 566 15.23 -25.29 12.78
N PHE A 567 15.27 -25.61 14.09
CA PHE A 567 14.90 -26.92 14.63
C PHE A 567 13.53 -27.44 14.17
N HIS A 568 12.51 -26.59 14.12
CA HIS A 568 11.17 -27.01 13.66
C HIS A 568 11.14 -27.36 12.16
N GLN A 569 11.96 -26.72 11.33
CA GLN A 569 12.06 -27.01 9.89
C GLN A 569 12.83 -28.31 9.67
N LEU A 570 13.90 -28.55 10.43
CA LEU A 570 14.64 -29.84 10.44
C LEU A 570 13.75 -30.97 10.92
N ARG A 571 12.86 -30.71 11.88
CA ARG A 571 11.86 -31.69 12.30
C ARG A 571 10.85 -32.01 11.19
N ASN A 572 10.36 -31.00 10.47
CA ASN A 572 9.49 -31.22 9.32
C ASN A 572 10.18 -32.04 8.22
N LEU A 573 11.49 -31.80 8.00
CA LEU A 573 12.32 -32.64 7.12
C LEU A 573 12.37 -34.09 7.61
N MET A 574 12.57 -34.31 8.91
CA MET A 574 12.57 -35.66 9.48
C MET A 574 11.23 -36.35 9.32
N GLU A 575 10.12 -35.63 9.54
CA GLU A 575 8.76 -36.16 9.32
C GLU A 575 8.46 -36.45 7.84
N PHE A 576 9.07 -35.69 6.91
CA PHE A 576 9.00 -36.03 5.47
C PHE A 576 9.75 -37.33 5.16
N ILE A 577 10.93 -37.53 5.73
CA ILE A 577 11.69 -38.78 5.59
C ILE A 577 10.96 -39.95 6.24
N GLU A 578 10.36 -39.73 7.42
CA GLU A 578 9.50 -40.72 8.11
C GLU A 578 8.33 -41.15 7.23
N MET A 579 7.65 -40.20 6.57
CA MET A 579 6.57 -40.51 5.63
C MET A 579 7.07 -41.43 4.48
N ILE A 580 8.25 -41.15 3.92
CA ILE A 580 8.85 -42.01 2.88
C ILE A 580 9.13 -43.41 3.45
N ALA A 581 9.71 -43.49 4.65
CA ALA A 581 10.04 -44.76 5.32
C ALA A 581 8.79 -45.63 5.61
N GLN A 582 7.67 -45.01 5.94
CA GLN A 582 6.40 -45.69 6.22
C GLN A 582 5.71 -46.23 4.96
N HIS A 583 5.95 -45.62 3.78
CA HIS A 583 5.19 -45.94 2.58
C HIS A 583 6.01 -46.66 1.50
N LYS A 584 7.35 -46.61 1.52
CA LYS A 584 8.18 -47.38 0.59
C LYS A 584 8.14 -48.87 0.93
N ALA A 585 8.35 -49.73 -0.07
CA ALA A 585 8.57 -51.15 0.21
C ALA A 585 9.91 -51.35 0.93
N PRO A 586 10.02 -52.36 1.81
CA PRO A 586 11.25 -52.62 2.57
C PRO A 586 12.49 -52.83 1.68
N GLU A 587 12.29 -53.42 0.50
CA GLU A 587 13.33 -53.71 -0.49
C GLU A 587 13.71 -52.50 -1.37
N ASP A 588 12.95 -51.45 -1.39
CA ASP A 588 13.23 -50.26 -2.21
C ASP A 588 14.34 -49.43 -1.57
N GLU A 589 15.39 -49.17 -2.35
CA GLU A 589 16.41 -48.16 -1.98
C GLU A 589 16.01 -46.79 -2.54
N MET A 590 15.89 -45.81 -1.65
CA MET A 590 15.57 -44.44 -2.04
C MET A 590 16.67 -43.46 -1.63
N THR A 591 16.99 -42.53 -2.51
CA THR A 591 17.92 -41.45 -2.23
C THR A 591 17.14 -40.13 -2.09
N VAL A 592 17.39 -39.40 -1.02
CA VAL A 592 16.86 -38.06 -0.80
C VAL A 592 18.03 -37.08 -0.67
N HIS A 593 18.12 -36.14 -1.58
CA HIS A 593 19.16 -35.11 -1.57
C HIS A 593 18.56 -33.75 -1.26
N LEU A 594 19.04 -33.07 -0.21
CA LEU A 594 18.58 -31.76 0.20
C LEU A 594 19.57 -30.67 -0.26
N VAL A 595 19.08 -29.66 -0.95
CA VAL A 595 19.81 -28.41 -1.23
C VAL A 595 19.21 -27.29 -0.37
N THR A 596 19.98 -26.74 0.56
CA THR A 596 19.53 -25.70 1.51
C THR A 596 20.60 -24.64 1.71
N CYS A 597 20.26 -23.55 2.44
CA CYS A 597 21.26 -22.56 2.84
C CYS A 597 21.72 -22.81 4.29
N ALA A 598 22.96 -22.44 4.59
CA ALA A 598 23.46 -22.49 5.95
C ALA A 598 22.74 -21.49 6.88
N ASP A 599 22.55 -21.85 8.14
CA ASP A 599 22.08 -20.94 9.17
C ASP A 599 23.19 -19.93 9.50
N GLU A 600 22.90 -18.63 9.41
CA GLU A 600 23.90 -17.58 9.63
C GLU A 600 24.33 -17.48 11.10
N ALA A 601 23.45 -17.81 12.04
CA ALA A 601 23.70 -17.69 13.48
C ALA A 601 24.26 -18.97 14.09
N TYR A 602 23.81 -20.15 13.63
CA TYR A 602 24.14 -21.45 14.24
C TYR A 602 24.40 -22.56 13.22
N PRO A 603 25.36 -22.41 12.29
CA PRO A 603 25.61 -23.38 11.21
C PRO A 603 26.04 -24.76 11.73
N GLU A 604 26.81 -24.81 12.78
CA GLU A 604 27.27 -26.08 13.39
C GLU A 604 26.09 -26.89 13.97
N LYS A 605 25.11 -26.22 14.55
CA LYS A 605 23.93 -26.88 15.12
C LYS A 605 23.02 -27.43 14.03
N GLN A 606 22.85 -26.69 12.92
CA GLN A 606 22.13 -27.15 11.73
C GLN A 606 22.83 -28.44 11.17
N GLN A 607 24.14 -28.39 10.99
CA GLN A 607 24.91 -29.51 10.47
C GLN A 607 24.83 -30.74 11.39
N THR A 608 24.92 -30.56 12.70
CA THR A 608 24.77 -31.65 13.68
C THR A 608 23.40 -32.32 13.56
N ASN A 609 22.33 -31.55 13.40
CA ASN A 609 20.99 -32.08 13.23
C ASN A 609 20.82 -32.80 11.88
N LEU A 610 21.41 -32.30 10.77
CA LEU A 610 21.41 -32.98 9.47
C LEU A 610 22.15 -34.32 9.51
N ILE A 611 23.29 -34.41 10.20
CA ILE A 611 23.99 -35.68 10.44
C ILE A 611 23.12 -36.67 11.23
N ALA A 612 22.40 -36.20 12.24
CA ALA A 612 21.46 -37.05 12.99
C ALA A 612 20.29 -37.58 12.13
N ILE A 613 19.77 -36.74 11.21
CA ILE A 613 18.76 -37.13 10.23
C ILE A 613 19.30 -38.15 9.24
N GLU A 614 20.56 -38.00 8.77
CA GLU A 614 21.22 -38.93 7.86
C GLU A 614 21.34 -40.33 8.52
N ALA A 615 21.78 -40.36 9.77
CA ALA A 615 21.91 -41.61 10.50
C ALA A 615 20.55 -42.30 10.72
N ALA A 616 19.49 -41.55 11.03
CA ALA A 616 18.17 -42.08 11.21
C ALA A 616 17.55 -42.57 9.89
N ALA A 617 17.74 -41.85 8.79
CA ALA A 617 17.27 -42.21 7.45
C ALA A 617 17.94 -43.50 6.97
N GLY A 618 19.26 -43.64 7.19
CA GLY A 618 20.01 -44.82 6.84
C GLY A 618 19.48 -46.09 7.50
N ALA A 619 19.02 -46.02 8.75
CA ALA A 619 18.42 -47.13 9.46
C ALA A 619 17.09 -47.59 8.82
N ALA A 620 16.41 -46.71 8.09
CA ALA A 620 15.17 -47.00 7.33
C ALA A 620 15.42 -47.38 5.85
N GLY A 621 16.67 -47.56 5.41
CA GLY A 621 17.04 -47.86 4.02
C GLY A 621 16.84 -46.67 3.09
N ILE A 622 17.01 -45.46 3.60
CA ILE A 622 16.94 -44.20 2.82
C ILE A 622 18.33 -43.55 2.85
N LYS A 623 18.93 -43.36 1.70
CA LYS A 623 20.19 -42.63 1.57
C LYS A 623 19.92 -41.14 1.57
N PHE A 624 20.09 -40.48 2.71
CA PHE A 624 19.97 -39.03 2.82
C PHE A 624 21.32 -38.36 2.61
N SER A 625 21.33 -37.24 1.89
CA SER A 625 22.51 -36.38 1.74
C SER A 625 22.07 -34.93 1.61
N TRP A 626 22.96 -33.98 1.88
CA TRP A 626 22.67 -32.56 1.75
C TRP A 626 23.85 -31.77 1.24
N GLU A 627 23.58 -30.60 0.68
CA GLU A 627 24.56 -29.57 0.36
C GLU A 627 24.05 -28.18 0.75
N PHE A 628 25.00 -27.30 1.09
CA PHE A 628 24.66 -25.89 1.33
C PHE A 628 24.92 -25.07 0.06
N ASP A 629 23.89 -24.35 -0.41
CA ASP A 629 24.05 -23.38 -1.48
C ASP A 629 24.84 -22.16 -0.99
N GLY A 630 26.08 -22.02 -1.47
CA GLY A 630 26.95 -20.88 -1.16
C GLY A 630 26.62 -19.60 -1.93
N THR A 631 25.67 -19.64 -2.86
CA THR A 631 25.36 -18.47 -3.71
C THR A 631 24.27 -17.57 -3.12
N ASN A 632 23.52 -18.04 -2.12
CA ASN A 632 22.35 -17.35 -1.53
C ASN A 632 21.31 -16.85 -2.57
N ARG A 633 21.27 -17.46 -3.76
CA ARG A 633 20.38 -17.09 -4.87
C ARG A 633 19.16 -17.99 -5.00
N ILE A 634 19.12 -19.10 -4.27
CA ILE A 634 17.98 -20.02 -4.32
C ILE A 634 16.86 -19.46 -3.45
N HIS A 635 15.72 -19.13 -4.08
CA HIS A 635 14.50 -18.72 -3.39
C HIS A 635 13.34 -19.70 -3.60
N ALA A 636 13.46 -20.55 -4.61
CA ALA A 636 12.42 -21.52 -4.96
C ALA A 636 12.43 -22.71 -4.00
N ARG A 637 11.25 -23.18 -3.62
CA ARG A 637 11.04 -24.39 -2.84
C ARG A 637 10.34 -25.41 -3.69
N HIS A 638 11.03 -26.48 -3.99
CA HIS A 638 10.48 -27.54 -4.84
C HIS A 638 11.14 -28.88 -4.58
N LEU A 639 10.44 -29.90 -5.00
CA LEU A 639 10.87 -31.28 -4.96
C LEU A 639 10.85 -31.81 -6.39
N VAL A 640 11.90 -32.50 -6.81
CA VAL A 640 12.03 -33.13 -8.13
C VAL A 640 12.30 -34.61 -7.94
N THR A 641 11.63 -35.45 -8.73
CA THR A 641 11.83 -36.90 -8.72
C THR A 641 12.42 -37.39 -10.05
N ASP A 642 13.11 -38.51 -10.02
CA ASP A 642 13.60 -39.23 -11.21
C ASP A 642 12.46 -39.80 -12.09
N ARG A 643 11.23 -39.72 -11.64
CA ARG A 643 10.02 -40.04 -12.44
C ARG A 643 9.46 -38.84 -13.21
N GLY A 644 10.18 -37.74 -13.29
CA GLY A 644 9.79 -36.54 -14.02
C GLY A 644 8.70 -35.73 -13.33
N TRP A 645 8.57 -35.80 -12.00
CA TRP A 645 7.67 -34.94 -11.25
C TRP A 645 8.42 -33.80 -10.59
N LYS A 646 7.90 -32.58 -10.75
CA LYS A 646 8.32 -31.40 -10.00
C LYS A 646 7.14 -30.90 -9.17
N ILE A 647 7.34 -30.85 -7.85
CA ILE A 647 6.34 -30.38 -6.88
C ILE A 647 6.86 -29.06 -6.31
N SER A 648 6.20 -27.97 -6.59
CA SER A 648 6.56 -26.63 -6.11
C SER A 648 5.64 -26.21 -4.96
N LEU A 649 6.24 -25.67 -3.89
CA LEU A 649 5.55 -25.20 -2.69
C LEU A 649 6.00 -23.79 -2.36
N ASP A 650 5.06 -22.93 -2.00
CA ASP A 650 5.35 -21.56 -1.54
C ASP A 650 6.01 -21.54 -0.16
N ARG A 651 5.72 -22.56 0.70
CA ARG A 651 6.26 -22.69 2.07
C ARG A 651 7.26 -23.83 2.27
N GLY A 652 7.58 -24.61 1.24
CA GLY A 652 8.40 -25.81 1.40
C GLY A 652 7.74 -26.82 2.33
N LEU A 653 8.52 -27.44 3.23
CA LEU A 653 7.99 -28.36 4.22
C LEU A 653 7.40 -27.69 5.46
N ASP A 654 7.48 -26.35 5.59
CA ASP A 654 7.00 -25.61 6.76
C ASP A 654 5.49 -25.21 6.62
N ILE A 655 4.66 -26.22 6.36
CA ILE A 655 3.22 -26.06 6.14
C ILE A 655 2.39 -26.04 7.42
N PHE A 656 2.90 -26.58 8.54
CA PHE A 656 2.15 -26.68 9.78
C PHE A 656 2.29 -25.42 10.64
N GLN A 657 1.23 -25.08 11.36
CA GLN A 657 1.27 -24.04 12.39
C GLN A 657 2.08 -24.51 13.59
N LYS A 658 2.44 -23.58 14.46
CA LYS A 658 3.16 -23.89 15.70
C LYS A 658 2.29 -24.75 16.61
N PHE A 659 2.81 -25.88 17.05
CA PHE A 659 2.17 -26.79 18.01
C PHE A 659 3.18 -27.14 19.11
N GLU A 660 2.67 -27.67 20.24
CA GLU A 660 3.49 -28.05 21.40
C GLU A 660 4.31 -29.31 21.09
N MET A 661 5.54 -29.11 20.60
CA MET A 661 6.41 -30.20 20.14
C MET A 661 6.90 -31.14 21.26
N ASN A 662 6.91 -30.67 22.49
CA ASN A 662 7.40 -31.42 23.66
C ASN A 662 6.30 -32.11 24.45
N ASP A 663 5.03 -31.89 24.11
CA ASP A 663 3.91 -32.54 24.77
C ASP A 663 3.68 -33.95 24.20
N ALA A 664 4.12 -34.96 24.96
CA ALA A 664 3.99 -36.37 24.59
C ALA A 664 2.53 -36.85 24.50
N PHE A 665 1.57 -36.16 25.10
CA PHE A 665 0.16 -36.51 25.15
C PHE A 665 -0.69 -35.74 24.15
N SER A 666 -0.12 -34.82 23.40
CA SER A 666 -0.80 -34.08 22.31
C SER A 666 -0.92 -34.96 21.05
N LEU A 667 -2.15 -35.16 20.56
CA LEU A 667 -2.38 -35.84 19.28
C LEU A 667 -1.75 -35.06 18.09
N ALA A 668 -1.73 -33.72 18.13
CA ALA A 668 -1.10 -32.91 17.12
C ALA A 668 0.41 -33.12 17.06
N ASN A 669 1.06 -33.51 18.18
CA ASN A 669 2.48 -33.86 18.18
C ASN A 669 2.77 -35.21 17.50
N ARG A 670 1.83 -36.15 17.56
CA ARG A 670 1.99 -37.53 17.05
C ARG A 670 1.45 -37.73 15.64
N LEU A 671 0.36 -37.04 15.28
CA LEU A 671 -0.39 -37.28 14.06
C LEU A 671 -0.60 -35.96 13.32
N GLN A 672 -0.09 -35.85 12.09
CA GLN A 672 -0.22 -34.65 11.26
C GLN A 672 -1.69 -34.29 10.96
N THR A 673 -2.60 -35.26 10.89
CA THR A 673 -4.05 -35.06 10.67
C THR A 673 -4.72 -34.14 11.69
N TYR A 674 -4.19 -34.06 12.92
CA TYR A 674 -4.72 -33.20 13.98
C TYR A 674 -4.06 -31.82 14.02
N ARG A 675 -3.02 -31.59 13.20
CA ARG A 675 -2.37 -30.28 13.10
C ARG A 675 -3.16 -29.35 12.21
N GLN A 676 -3.08 -28.07 12.52
CA GLN A 676 -3.55 -27.01 11.63
C GLN A 676 -2.44 -26.63 10.68
N VAL A 677 -2.78 -26.45 9.39
CA VAL A 677 -1.82 -25.95 8.42
C VAL A 677 -1.88 -24.42 8.33
N LYS A 678 -0.77 -23.82 7.94
CA LYS A 678 -0.70 -22.44 7.42
C LYS A 678 -1.38 -22.43 6.05
N ALA A 679 -1.83 -21.30 5.57
CA ALA A 679 -2.24 -21.17 4.18
C ALA A 679 -1.02 -21.43 3.29
N PHE A 680 -1.15 -22.33 2.31
CA PHE A 680 -0.08 -22.65 1.35
C PHE A 680 -0.65 -23.18 0.03
N GLU A 681 0.18 -23.13 -1.00
CA GLU A 681 -0.14 -23.62 -2.33
C GLU A 681 0.89 -24.67 -2.78
N ILE A 682 0.41 -25.67 -3.49
CA ILE A 682 1.26 -26.71 -4.06
C ILE A 682 0.89 -26.96 -5.52
N THR A 683 1.90 -26.97 -6.37
CA THR A 683 1.75 -27.21 -7.82
C THR A 683 2.53 -28.44 -8.24
N TYR A 684 1.86 -29.35 -8.93
CA TYR A 684 2.42 -30.58 -9.45
C TYR A 684 2.59 -30.45 -10.96
N LEU A 685 3.81 -30.55 -11.44
CA LEU A 685 4.16 -30.42 -12.85
C LEU A 685 4.94 -31.66 -13.30
N ARG A 686 4.74 -32.06 -14.53
CA ARG A 686 5.57 -33.07 -15.14
C ARG A 686 6.75 -32.39 -15.86
N SER A 687 7.95 -32.68 -15.37
CA SER A 687 9.17 -32.22 -16.03
C SER A 687 9.46 -33.14 -17.19
N VAL A 688 9.58 -32.59 -18.39
CA VAL A 688 9.89 -33.34 -19.62
C VAL A 688 11.35 -33.78 -19.59
#